data_c7b19e4b660f850549f04d759fc0b799
#
_entry.id   c7b19e4b660f850549f04d759fc0b799
#
_cell.length_a   1.000
_cell.length_b   1.000
_cell.length_c   1.000
_cell.angle_alpha   90.00
_cell.angle_beta   90.00
_cell.angle_gamma   90.00
#
_symmetry.space_group_name_H-M   'P 1'
#
loop_
_entity.id
_entity.type
_entity.pdbx_description
1 polymer ?
#
loop_
_entity_poly.entity_id
_entity_poly.type
_entity_poly.pdbx_seq_one_letter_code
_entity_poly.pdbx_strand_id
1 'polypeptide(L)'
;MLAPPRIDDAAEQARSTEARPFDWPAPGPLDLDVHDPPHASATLEWWYVNTHLEDVNGREVSLFAAFFRQLVGVDAQGTPRYAHSVSWALSEPATHYYASVVSVDSLAPELGLAKLNAGAGAADVRLTDALREVLERGRIPGPTRMFAAEALVAEGALDLDFDGNRFRRLDSGVYLLELSDAKAGIGCSLRFQPRKPPIRFGKDGVVSGVADERMFYYFIPRCEVTGSVTIHHEREIVWRGSGWYDHEFGVAPKPRPTLRAVGDESPQTSWRWASLQLDDGTDVSVYIITRGGSVLDNWTTVTDPSGGRQVFTGAELRPVRTWRSTRSFVEYPVAWALDVPSAGLHMTIDAPFPDQEVLTIISDPGFWEGRVDAKGTLRGHVVTARGWVECKGFRFDSVEAFFGAVGKEVRARLAEVLPLEPKLADAVAWSGRRGSPESSAKLSGNEPQLLAEHLVRPIREMTDRGGKAWRSYAALACIDVVGGDSRKFLHWLVIPELMHVGSLIVDDVEDKSTIRRGGPTCHVTFGEACAINAGTAAYFLAEPPLERDSISDADKLKVYRLYFDAMRAGHAGQALDLAGCHEAACLAAETGRVDALERQVLTVHRLKTALPAGTLARIGAVLGGGTAAQVEALGEFFEALGLAFQIMDDVLNLRGFENDLKERGEDIRQGKVTLPIVVGLGRATPELRRWLWQAVQQKSEDPALVAHVIAELERLGAIEACAARARDVVTTSWSRLDPLLPDSQFKIVFRAFSAFVLDRHY
;
A
#
# COMPACT_ATOMS: atom_id res chain seq x y z
N MET A 1 30.57 -2.28 18.80
CA MET A 1 30.02 -1.00 19.27
C MET A 1 30.53 0.08 18.30
N LEU A 2 29.69 0.48 17.35
CA LEU A 2 29.95 1.64 16.51
C LEU A 2 29.52 2.86 17.33
N ALA A 3 30.36 3.89 17.41
CA ALA A 3 30.03 5.14 18.08
C ALA A 3 28.77 5.75 17.43
N PRO A 4 27.87 6.41 18.21
CA PRO A 4 26.72 7.07 17.63
C PRO A 4 27.16 8.11 16.58
N PRO A 5 26.43 8.24 15.47
CA PRO A 5 26.79 9.25 14.45
C PRO A 5 26.76 10.64 15.09
N ARG A 6 27.83 11.39 14.94
CA ARG A 6 27.91 12.78 15.38
C ARG A 6 27.01 13.63 14.52
N ILE A 7 26.24 14.52 15.14
CA ILE A 7 25.53 15.60 14.43
C ILE A 7 26.62 16.41 13.69
N ASP A 8 26.37 16.74 12.44
CA ASP A 8 27.29 17.50 11.62
C ASP A 8 27.35 18.96 12.13
N ASP A 9 28.35 19.26 12.95
CA ASP A 9 28.60 20.59 13.55
C ASP A 9 28.67 21.70 12.48
N ALA A 10 29.07 21.37 11.24
CA ALA A 10 29.13 22.30 10.13
C ALA A 10 27.76 22.67 9.61
N ALA A 11 26.83 21.71 9.59
CA ALA A 11 25.41 21.95 9.23
C ALA A 11 24.68 22.76 10.30
N GLU A 12 24.99 22.55 11.58
CA GLU A 12 24.42 23.32 12.69
C GLU A 12 24.92 24.78 12.68
N GLN A 13 26.23 25.00 12.39
CA GLN A 13 26.78 26.34 12.25
C GLN A 13 26.27 27.12 11.04
N ALA A 14 26.04 26.44 9.90
CA ALA A 14 25.44 27.06 8.71
C ALA A 14 23.99 27.51 8.95
N ARG A 15 23.24 26.74 9.73
CA ARG A 15 21.85 27.07 10.11
C ARG A 15 21.74 28.29 11.04
N SER A 16 22.74 28.52 11.88
CA SER A 16 22.74 29.63 12.85
C SER A 16 23.02 30.99 12.22
N THR A 17 23.54 31.04 10.99
CA THR A 17 23.95 32.28 10.30
C THR A 17 22.88 32.83 9.34
N GLU A 18 21.85 32.11 8.99
CA GLU A 18 20.75 32.65 8.18
C GLU A 18 19.81 33.51 9.05
N ALA A 19 19.41 34.68 8.53
CA ALA A 19 18.49 35.59 9.22
C ALA A 19 17.14 34.88 9.44
N ARG A 20 16.61 34.93 10.67
CA ARG A 20 15.26 34.44 10.98
C ARG A 20 14.22 35.29 10.22
N PRO A 21 13.15 34.72 9.71
CA PRO A 21 12.02 35.48 9.19
C PRO A 21 11.50 36.47 10.24
N PHE A 22 10.97 37.60 9.79
CA PHE A 22 10.58 38.74 10.64
C PHE A 22 9.44 38.43 11.62
N ASP A 23 8.60 37.45 11.28
CA ASP A 23 7.44 37.02 12.06
C ASP A 23 7.71 35.78 12.94
N TRP A 24 8.95 35.28 12.95
CA TRP A 24 9.32 34.19 13.85
C TRP A 24 9.57 34.69 15.29
N PRO A 25 9.22 33.87 16.30
CA PRO A 25 9.40 34.24 17.71
C PRO A 25 10.84 34.60 18.05
N ALA A 26 11.04 35.78 18.65
CA ALA A 26 12.31 36.18 19.24
C ALA A 26 12.69 35.27 20.41
N PRO A 27 13.99 35.20 20.84
CA PRO A 27 14.38 34.49 22.06
C PRO A 27 13.58 34.97 23.27
N GLY A 28 13.11 34.03 24.12
CA GLY A 28 12.32 34.32 25.29
C GLY A 28 10.97 33.62 25.31
N PRO A 29 10.01 34.07 26.16
CA PRO A 29 8.66 33.51 26.20
C PRO A 29 7.92 33.66 24.86
N LEU A 30 7.05 32.71 24.58
CA LEU A 30 6.20 32.73 23.39
C LEU A 30 4.94 33.57 23.69
N ASP A 31 4.63 34.51 22.81
CA ASP A 31 3.38 35.25 22.81
C ASP A 31 2.41 34.59 21.82
N LEU A 32 1.42 33.85 22.35
CA LEU A 32 0.49 33.09 21.53
C LEU A 32 -0.54 34.00 20.80
N ASP A 33 -0.71 35.26 21.23
CA ASP A 33 -1.56 36.18 20.47
C ASP A 33 -0.90 36.63 19.16
N VAL A 34 0.43 36.49 19.09
CA VAL A 34 1.24 36.84 17.91
C VAL A 34 1.63 35.60 17.10
N HIS A 35 1.88 34.48 17.79
CA HIS A 35 2.50 33.31 17.15
C HIS A 35 1.59 32.07 16.96
N ASP A 36 0.33 32.11 17.42
CA ASP A 36 -0.69 31.15 17.02
C ASP A 36 -1.33 31.49 15.66
N PRO A 37 -1.53 32.80 15.29
CA PRO A 37 -2.01 33.15 13.96
C PRO A 37 -1.11 32.72 12.83
N PRO A 38 -1.62 32.60 11.59
CA PRO A 38 -0.85 32.23 10.41
C PRO A 38 0.33 33.17 10.13
N HIS A 39 1.49 32.60 9.81
CA HIS A 39 2.72 33.36 9.54
C HIS A 39 2.85 33.72 8.05
N ALA A 40 3.03 35.00 7.77
CA ALA A 40 3.14 35.49 6.39
C ALA A 40 4.43 34.99 5.68
N SER A 41 5.50 34.72 6.42
CA SER A 41 6.74 34.17 5.87
C SER A 41 6.68 32.66 5.59
N ALA A 42 5.70 31.93 6.14
CA ALA A 42 5.65 30.49 6.04
C ALA A 42 5.29 30.03 4.63
N THR A 43 6.06 29.10 4.09
CA THR A 43 5.72 28.33 2.87
C THR A 43 5.01 27.03 3.20
N LEU A 44 5.16 26.55 4.43
CA LEU A 44 4.48 25.41 5.01
C LEU A 44 4.21 25.70 6.48
N GLU A 45 3.00 25.43 6.93
CA GLU A 45 2.54 25.70 8.28
C GLU A 45 1.44 24.72 8.66
N TRP A 46 1.48 24.21 9.91
CA TRP A 46 0.39 23.38 10.42
C TRP A 46 0.16 23.55 11.92
N TRP A 47 -1.09 23.38 12.30
CA TRP A 47 -1.59 23.34 13.66
C TRP A 47 -2.07 21.92 13.94
N TYR A 48 -1.56 21.31 14.99
CA TYR A 48 -1.82 19.93 15.36
C TYR A 48 -2.36 19.84 16.79
N VAL A 49 -3.32 18.97 16.99
CA VAL A 49 -3.78 18.58 18.33
C VAL A 49 -3.95 17.09 18.40
N ASN A 50 -3.68 16.52 19.59
CA ASN A 50 -4.15 15.18 19.91
C ASN A 50 -4.79 15.14 21.30
N THR A 51 -5.57 14.10 21.57
CA THR A 51 -6.25 13.96 22.85
C THR A 51 -6.61 12.50 23.15
N HIS A 52 -6.65 12.21 24.46
CA HIS A 52 -7.13 10.96 25.03
C HIS A 52 -8.33 11.30 25.91
N LEU A 53 -9.48 10.70 25.62
CA LEU A 53 -10.77 11.02 26.21
C LEU A 53 -11.39 9.80 26.85
N GLU A 54 -12.18 10.00 27.92
CA GLU A 54 -12.91 8.96 28.61
C GLU A 54 -14.33 9.45 28.91
N ASP A 55 -15.34 8.64 28.58
CA ASP A 55 -16.72 8.93 28.90
C ASP A 55 -17.07 8.54 30.36
N VAL A 56 -18.33 8.73 30.75
CA VAL A 56 -18.85 8.40 32.07
C VAL A 56 -18.79 6.92 32.42
N ASN A 57 -18.70 6.05 31.41
CA ASN A 57 -18.70 4.60 31.56
C ASN A 57 -17.29 4.04 31.50
N GLY A 58 -16.26 4.87 31.34
CA GLY A 58 -14.87 4.45 31.17
C GLY A 58 -14.52 3.99 29.76
N ARG A 59 -15.35 4.31 28.76
CA ARG A 59 -15.04 4.09 27.34
C ARG A 59 -13.96 5.08 26.92
N GLU A 60 -12.89 4.57 26.35
CA GLU A 60 -11.76 5.37 25.89
C GLU A 60 -11.81 5.65 24.41
N VAL A 61 -11.57 6.91 24.04
CA VAL A 61 -11.44 7.40 22.67
C VAL A 61 -10.23 8.30 22.59
N SER A 62 -9.48 8.20 21.52
CA SER A 62 -8.38 9.11 21.22
C SER A 62 -8.58 9.75 19.85
N LEU A 63 -8.10 10.97 19.67
CA LEU A 63 -8.27 11.72 18.44
C LEU A 63 -7.02 12.55 18.17
N PHE A 64 -6.62 12.67 16.90
CA PHE A 64 -5.74 13.73 16.44
C PHE A 64 -6.40 14.56 15.34
N ALA A 65 -5.94 15.80 15.18
CA ALA A 65 -6.29 16.65 14.04
C ALA A 65 -5.12 17.56 13.68
N ALA A 66 -4.85 17.69 12.38
CA ALA A 66 -3.83 18.56 11.82
C ALA A 66 -4.42 19.41 10.69
N PHE A 67 -4.25 20.72 10.79
CA PHE A 67 -4.66 21.71 9.80
C PHE A 67 -3.42 22.24 9.10
N PHE A 68 -3.33 22.11 7.79
CA PHE A 68 -2.16 22.47 7.01
C PHE A 68 -2.45 23.63 6.07
N ARG A 69 -1.45 24.48 5.90
CA ARG A 69 -1.39 25.54 4.89
C ARG A 69 -0.06 25.48 4.16
N GLN A 70 -0.09 25.38 2.82
CA GLN A 70 1.11 25.29 2.00
C GLN A 70 1.06 26.26 0.82
N LEU A 71 2.12 27.05 0.66
CA LEU A 71 2.25 28.02 -0.44
C LEU A 71 2.32 27.27 -1.79
N VAL A 72 1.40 27.62 -2.70
CA VAL A 72 1.37 27.15 -4.09
C VAL A 72 2.14 28.12 -4.99
N GLY A 73 2.04 29.42 -4.75
CA GLY A 73 2.65 30.48 -5.51
C GLY A 73 2.06 31.84 -5.18
N VAL A 74 2.21 32.79 -6.06
CA VAL A 74 1.61 34.13 -5.94
C VAL A 74 0.65 34.37 -7.10
N ASP A 75 -0.39 35.16 -6.87
CA ASP A 75 -1.31 35.57 -7.92
C ASP A 75 -0.70 36.68 -8.81
N ALA A 76 -1.47 37.17 -9.79
CA ALA A 76 -1.05 38.24 -10.68
C ALA A 76 -0.79 39.59 -10.00
N GLN A 77 -1.29 39.76 -8.77
CA GLN A 77 -1.12 40.95 -7.91
C GLN A 77 0.05 40.79 -6.95
N GLY A 78 0.68 39.59 -6.88
CA GLY A 78 1.75 39.26 -5.97
C GLY A 78 1.27 38.76 -4.61
N THR A 79 -0.03 38.48 -4.43
CA THR A 79 -0.59 37.92 -3.20
C THR A 79 -0.28 36.42 -3.10
N PRO A 80 0.23 35.91 -1.96
CA PRO A 80 0.46 34.49 -1.77
C PRO A 80 -0.83 33.68 -1.87
N ARG A 81 -0.77 32.54 -2.61
CA ARG A 81 -1.85 31.56 -2.73
C ARG A 81 -1.47 30.31 -1.97
N TYR A 82 -2.31 29.91 -1.02
CA TYR A 82 -2.06 28.75 -0.18
C TYR A 82 -3.07 27.65 -0.47
N ALA A 83 -2.59 26.43 -0.58
CA ALA A 83 -3.41 25.22 -0.52
C ALA A 83 -3.62 24.82 0.95
N HIS A 84 -4.83 24.38 1.27
CA HIS A 84 -5.23 24.00 2.63
C HIS A 84 -5.62 22.52 2.67
N SER A 85 -5.31 21.87 3.79
CA SER A 85 -5.76 20.51 4.05
C SER A 85 -6.00 20.28 5.53
N VAL A 86 -6.91 19.38 5.83
CA VAL A 86 -7.16 18.88 7.18
C VAL A 86 -7.08 17.37 7.19
N SER A 87 -6.31 16.83 8.15
CA SER A 87 -6.20 15.40 8.42
C SER A 87 -6.57 15.14 9.87
N TRP A 88 -7.46 14.21 10.12
CA TRP A 88 -7.82 13.83 11.48
C TRP A 88 -8.26 12.38 11.55
N ALA A 89 -8.12 11.77 12.72
CA ALA A 89 -8.63 10.43 12.95
C ALA A 89 -9.14 10.27 14.39
N LEU A 90 -10.04 9.29 14.52
CA LEU A 90 -10.59 8.84 15.78
C LEU A 90 -10.21 7.37 15.97
N SER A 91 -9.71 7.06 17.18
CA SER A 91 -9.25 5.73 17.58
C SER A 91 -10.02 5.29 18.82
N GLU A 92 -10.67 4.12 18.76
CA GLU A 92 -11.30 3.45 19.90
C GLU A 92 -10.61 2.12 20.18
N PRO A 93 -9.76 2.02 21.20
CA PRO A 93 -8.94 0.84 21.45
C PRO A 93 -9.72 -0.43 21.74
N ALA A 94 -10.83 -0.33 22.48
CA ALA A 94 -11.61 -1.49 22.91
C ALA A 94 -12.23 -2.27 21.76
N THR A 95 -12.58 -1.59 20.67
CA THR A 95 -13.18 -2.17 19.46
C THR A 95 -12.20 -2.31 18.30
N HIS A 96 -10.95 -1.86 18.48
CA HIS A 96 -9.93 -1.74 17.43
C HIS A 96 -10.43 -0.87 16.25
N TYR A 97 -11.27 0.12 16.55
CA TYR A 97 -11.83 1.02 15.54
C TYR A 97 -10.90 2.20 15.30
N TYR A 98 -10.58 2.43 14.04
CA TYR A 98 -9.85 3.60 13.58
C TYR A 98 -10.49 4.15 12.31
N ALA A 99 -10.87 5.41 12.35
CA ALA A 99 -11.44 6.11 11.21
C ALA A 99 -10.67 7.42 10.97
N SER A 100 -10.09 7.54 9.80
CA SER A 100 -9.35 8.74 9.37
C SER A 100 -10.07 9.47 8.25
N VAL A 101 -9.95 10.79 8.27
CA VAL A 101 -10.48 11.71 7.26
C VAL A 101 -9.36 12.62 6.82
N VAL A 102 -9.17 12.72 5.50
CA VAL A 102 -8.25 13.69 4.89
C VAL A 102 -9.02 14.46 3.83
N SER A 103 -9.00 15.79 3.94
CA SER A 103 -9.66 16.66 2.99
C SER A 103 -8.74 17.83 2.60
N VAL A 104 -8.88 18.30 1.35
CA VAL A 104 -8.02 19.31 0.73
C VAL A 104 -8.84 20.32 -0.06
N ASP A 105 -8.31 21.52 -0.27
CA ASP A 105 -8.96 22.52 -1.09
C ASP A 105 -8.74 22.34 -2.61
N SER A 106 -9.31 23.25 -3.39
CA SER A 106 -9.25 23.23 -4.86
C SER A 106 -7.85 23.50 -5.45
N LEU A 107 -6.89 23.96 -4.65
CA LEU A 107 -5.51 24.20 -5.08
C LEU A 107 -4.61 22.96 -4.89
N ALA A 108 -5.09 21.92 -4.20
CA ALA A 108 -4.32 20.72 -3.94
C ALA A 108 -3.85 19.98 -5.22
N PRO A 109 -4.65 19.87 -6.32
CA PRO A 109 -4.16 19.31 -7.58
C PRO A 109 -3.00 20.10 -8.20
N GLU A 110 -3.05 21.44 -8.18
CA GLU A 110 -1.99 22.32 -8.67
C GLU A 110 -0.70 22.12 -7.85
N LEU A 111 -0.83 22.09 -6.52
CA LEU A 111 0.29 21.81 -5.61
C LEU A 111 0.89 20.42 -5.87
N GLY A 112 0.05 19.40 -6.07
CA GLY A 112 0.47 18.04 -6.38
C GLY A 112 1.27 17.98 -7.68
N LEU A 113 0.78 18.61 -8.74
CA LEU A 113 1.50 18.70 -10.03
C LEU A 113 2.84 19.44 -9.89
N ALA A 114 2.88 20.55 -9.13
CA ALA A 114 4.12 21.26 -8.86
C ALA A 114 5.16 20.37 -8.15
N LYS A 115 4.73 19.59 -7.15
CA LYS A 115 5.59 18.61 -6.45
C LYS A 115 6.09 17.52 -7.40
N LEU A 116 5.24 16.94 -8.24
CA LEU A 116 5.63 15.94 -9.23
C LEU A 116 6.66 16.49 -10.23
N ASN A 117 6.46 17.71 -10.70
CA ASN A 117 7.37 18.39 -11.63
C ASN A 117 8.74 18.72 -10.96
N ALA A 118 8.75 18.96 -9.66
CA ALA A 118 9.97 19.13 -8.87
C ALA A 118 10.67 17.80 -8.51
N GLY A 119 10.16 16.66 -8.99
CA GLY A 119 10.75 15.35 -8.75
C GLY A 119 10.37 14.72 -7.39
N ALA A 120 9.32 15.21 -6.76
CA ALA A 120 8.80 14.64 -5.51
C ALA A 120 7.83 13.45 -5.73
N GLY A 121 7.75 12.94 -6.95
CA GLY A 121 6.91 11.78 -7.30
C GLY A 121 7.41 10.45 -6.70
N ALA A 122 6.67 9.37 -6.96
CA ALA A 122 7.15 8.02 -6.73
C ALA A 122 8.42 7.77 -7.55
N ALA A 123 9.31 6.89 -7.08
CA ALA A 123 10.48 6.49 -7.87
C ALA A 123 10.05 5.81 -9.17
N ASP A 124 8.92 5.09 -9.15
CA ASP A 124 8.34 4.46 -10.32
C ASP A 124 7.56 5.47 -11.18
N VAL A 125 8.04 5.69 -12.41
CA VAL A 125 7.43 6.61 -13.37
C VAL A 125 5.97 6.26 -13.67
N ARG A 126 5.61 4.97 -13.68
CA ARG A 126 4.25 4.48 -13.97
C ARG A 126 3.24 4.92 -12.92
N LEU A 127 3.63 4.90 -11.63
CA LEU A 127 2.80 5.42 -10.54
C LEU A 127 2.69 6.94 -10.61
N THR A 128 3.80 7.61 -10.90
CA THR A 128 3.84 9.07 -11.08
C THR A 128 2.95 9.53 -12.23
N ASP A 129 3.00 8.86 -13.38
CA ASP A 129 2.19 9.20 -14.55
C ASP A 129 0.70 8.93 -14.29
N ALA A 130 0.36 7.82 -13.63
CA ALA A 130 -1.02 7.51 -13.27
C ALA A 130 -1.61 8.55 -12.27
N LEU A 131 -0.81 9.03 -11.32
CA LEU A 131 -1.22 10.11 -10.41
C LEU A 131 -1.36 11.44 -11.18
N ARG A 132 -0.43 11.75 -12.07
CA ARG A 132 -0.47 12.95 -12.94
C ARG A 132 -1.75 13.01 -13.75
N GLU A 133 -2.19 11.90 -14.36
CA GLU A 133 -3.44 11.83 -15.13
C GLU A 133 -4.66 12.29 -14.29
N VAL A 134 -4.68 11.99 -13.00
CA VAL A 134 -5.77 12.40 -12.08
C VAL A 134 -5.66 13.88 -11.73
N LEU A 135 -4.45 14.35 -11.36
CA LEU A 135 -4.22 15.74 -10.94
C LEU A 135 -4.44 16.73 -12.09
N GLU A 136 -4.06 16.39 -13.34
CA GLU A 136 -4.29 17.22 -14.53
C GLU A 136 -5.78 17.44 -14.85
N ARG A 137 -6.65 16.53 -14.39
CA ARG A 137 -8.11 16.70 -14.45
C ARG A 137 -8.66 17.60 -13.33
N GLY A 138 -7.79 18.20 -12.50
CA GLY A 138 -8.18 19.00 -11.33
C GLY A 138 -8.81 18.15 -10.21
N ARG A 139 -8.47 16.86 -10.11
CA ARG A 139 -9.03 15.91 -9.15
C ARG A 139 -7.98 15.41 -8.18
N ILE A 140 -8.44 14.84 -7.08
CA ILE A 140 -7.62 14.22 -6.04
C ILE A 140 -8.06 12.76 -5.90
N PRO A 141 -7.13 11.80 -5.83
CA PRO A 141 -7.49 10.41 -5.61
C PRO A 141 -7.94 10.18 -4.16
N GLY A 142 -9.07 9.46 -4.01
CA GLY A 142 -9.52 9.01 -2.70
C GLY A 142 -8.54 8.03 -2.03
N PRO A 143 -8.62 7.92 -0.68
CA PRO A 143 -9.70 8.39 0.19
C PRO A 143 -9.69 9.90 0.51
N THR A 144 -8.66 10.63 0.12
CA THR A 144 -8.62 12.11 0.24
C THR A 144 -9.81 12.73 -0.51
N ARG A 145 -10.45 13.73 0.10
CA ARG A 145 -11.62 14.42 -0.47
C ARG A 145 -11.30 15.86 -0.77
N MET A 146 -12.01 16.45 -1.72
CA MET A 146 -11.96 17.89 -1.93
C MET A 146 -12.99 18.59 -1.05
N PHE A 147 -12.65 19.78 -0.52
CA PHE A 147 -13.59 20.63 0.20
C PHE A 147 -14.79 20.98 -0.69
N ALA A 148 -15.96 21.04 -0.07
CA ALA A 148 -17.17 21.54 -0.72
C ALA A 148 -17.28 23.09 -0.62
N ALA A 149 -16.62 23.69 0.39
CA ALA A 149 -16.54 25.13 0.61
C ALA A 149 -15.08 25.61 0.60
N GLU A 150 -14.87 26.92 0.44
CA GLU A 150 -13.54 27.51 0.54
C GLU A 150 -13.00 27.43 1.98
N ALA A 151 -11.69 27.22 2.11
CA ALA A 151 -11.02 27.33 3.39
C ALA A 151 -10.98 28.80 3.85
N LEU A 152 -11.33 29.03 5.11
CA LEU A 152 -11.28 30.36 5.72
C LEU A 152 -10.16 30.39 6.76
N VAL A 153 -9.27 31.38 6.64
CA VAL A 153 -8.12 31.59 7.52
C VAL A 153 -8.09 33.04 7.94
N ALA A 154 -8.22 33.33 9.23
CA ALA A 154 -8.12 34.70 9.76
C ALA A 154 -6.63 35.14 9.82
N GLU A 155 -6.31 36.34 9.34
CA GLU A 155 -4.92 36.84 9.30
C GLU A 155 -4.35 37.22 10.69
N GLY A 156 -5.18 37.63 11.61
CA GLY A 156 -4.73 38.18 12.91
C GLY A 156 -5.12 37.34 14.12
N ALA A 157 -5.65 36.17 13.94
CA ALA A 157 -6.05 35.24 15.00
C ALA A 157 -5.94 33.80 14.55
N LEU A 158 -5.77 32.88 15.47
CA LEU A 158 -5.98 31.45 15.14
C LEU A 158 -7.49 31.20 15.05
N ASP A 159 -7.99 31.28 13.83
CA ASP A 159 -9.38 30.95 13.49
C ASP A 159 -9.39 30.35 12.08
N LEU A 160 -9.44 29.00 12.01
CA LEU A 160 -9.41 28.21 10.82
C LEU A 160 -10.76 27.52 10.64
N ASP A 161 -11.35 27.61 9.44
CA ASP A 161 -12.52 26.84 9.03
C ASP A 161 -12.23 26.18 7.67
N PHE A 162 -11.99 24.87 7.69
CA PHE A 162 -11.68 24.08 6.52
C PHE A 162 -12.86 23.15 6.21
N ASP A 163 -13.80 23.69 5.43
CA ASP A 163 -15.04 23.01 5.04
C ASP A 163 -15.87 22.53 6.25
N GLY A 164 -16.04 23.42 7.26
CA GLY A 164 -16.78 23.14 8.49
C GLY A 164 -15.98 22.42 9.57
N ASN A 165 -14.76 21.99 9.29
CA ASN A 165 -13.81 21.56 10.31
C ASN A 165 -13.08 22.79 10.83
N ARG A 166 -13.23 23.07 12.13
CA ARG A 166 -12.80 24.34 12.72
C ARG A 166 -11.78 24.15 13.82
N PHE A 167 -10.78 25.01 13.83
CA PHE A 167 -9.85 25.12 14.94
C PHE A 167 -9.58 26.58 15.25
N ARG A 168 -9.86 27.01 16.48
CA ARG A 168 -9.70 28.40 16.87
C ARG A 168 -9.27 28.58 18.33
N ARG A 169 -8.56 29.66 18.62
CA ARG A 169 -8.19 30.07 19.95
C ARG A 169 -9.05 31.26 20.38
N LEU A 170 -9.63 31.18 21.59
CA LEU A 170 -10.40 32.24 22.20
C LEU A 170 -9.49 33.22 22.96
N ASP A 171 -9.96 34.46 23.22
CA ASP A 171 -9.25 35.46 24.04
C ASP A 171 -8.90 34.94 25.44
N SER A 172 -9.66 33.97 25.96
CA SER A 172 -9.39 33.29 27.22
C SER A 172 -8.20 32.32 27.17
N GLY A 173 -7.57 32.13 26.01
CA GLY A 173 -6.50 31.15 25.78
C GLY A 173 -6.96 29.68 25.63
N VAL A 174 -8.27 29.46 25.54
CA VAL A 174 -8.87 28.12 25.29
C VAL A 174 -8.90 27.88 23.80
N TYR A 175 -8.53 26.66 23.36
CA TYR A 175 -8.71 26.24 21.98
C TYR A 175 -10.00 25.47 21.80
N LEU A 176 -10.68 25.71 20.69
CA LEU A 176 -11.90 24.99 20.28
C LEU A 176 -11.62 24.20 19.02
N LEU A 177 -11.97 22.91 19.04
CA LEU A 177 -11.89 22.02 17.89
C LEU A 177 -13.29 21.50 17.57
N GLU A 178 -13.72 21.68 16.33
CA GLU A 178 -14.98 21.14 15.79
C GLU A 178 -14.69 20.40 14.51
N LEU A 179 -14.93 19.09 14.51
CA LEU A 179 -14.71 18.21 13.37
C LEU A 179 -15.96 17.41 13.06
N SER A 180 -16.24 17.16 11.79
CA SER A 180 -17.40 16.37 11.40
C SER A 180 -17.17 15.65 10.07
N ASP A 181 -17.49 14.36 10.03
CA ASP A 181 -17.67 13.58 8.81
C ASP A 181 -18.99 12.81 8.89
N ALA A 182 -20.02 13.37 8.25
CA ALA A 182 -21.36 12.78 8.26
C ALA A 182 -21.39 11.39 7.56
N LYS A 183 -20.53 11.16 6.57
CA LYS A 183 -20.48 9.87 5.86
C LYS A 183 -19.88 8.78 6.73
N ALA A 184 -18.83 9.08 7.47
CA ALA A 184 -18.21 8.13 8.40
C ALA A 184 -18.96 8.07 9.74
N GLY A 185 -19.86 9.01 10.02
CA GLY A 185 -20.60 9.09 11.28
C GLY A 185 -19.71 9.39 12.48
N ILE A 186 -18.64 10.18 12.26
CA ILE A 186 -17.68 10.57 13.29
C ILE A 186 -17.55 12.09 13.37
N GLY A 187 -17.19 12.60 14.55
CA GLY A 187 -16.95 14.02 14.76
C GLY A 187 -16.66 14.36 16.21
N CYS A 188 -16.35 15.61 16.47
CA CYS A 188 -16.17 16.11 17.83
C CYS A 188 -16.49 17.59 17.96
N SER A 189 -16.74 18.04 19.19
CA SER A 189 -16.74 19.43 19.60
C SER A 189 -16.03 19.50 20.95
N LEU A 190 -14.76 19.92 20.94
CA LEU A 190 -13.84 19.83 22.07
C LEU A 190 -13.26 21.19 22.45
N ARG A 191 -13.03 21.38 23.75
CA ARG A 191 -12.35 22.52 24.34
C ARG A 191 -11.05 22.06 24.97
N PHE A 192 -9.92 22.65 24.57
CA PHE A 192 -8.60 22.39 25.13
C PHE A 192 -8.19 23.58 26.01
N GLN A 193 -8.06 23.35 27.30
CA GLN A 193 -7.60 24.33 28.27
C GLN A 193 -6.13 24.04 28.61
N PRO A 194 -5.17 24.89 28.21
CA PRO A 194 -3.76 24.71 28.57
C PRO A 194 -3.53 24.56 30.06
N ARG A 195 -2.74 23.56 30.45
CA ARG A 195 -2.33 23.32 31.85
C ARG A 195 -0.84 23.51 32.05
N LYS A 196 -0.08 23.64 30.98
CA LYS A 196 1.34 24.00 30.99
C LYS A 196 1.59 25.12 29.98
N PRO A 197 2.67 25.88 30.15
CA PRO A 197 3.05 26.92 29.19
C PRO A 197 3.47 26.35 27.85
N PRO A 198 3.47 27.16 26.76
CA PRO A 198 4.01 26.76 25.48
C PRO A 198 5.54 26.55 25.58
N ILE A 199 6.00 25.48 24.95
CA ILE A 199 7.38 25.01 25.00
C ILE A 199 7.98 25.03 23.59
N ARG A 200 9.13 25.70 23.38
CA ARG A 200 9.90 25.60 22.15
C ARG A 200 10.51 24.20 22.01
N PHE A 201 10.39 23.61 20.86
CA PHE A 201 10.98 22.29 20.62
C PHE A 201 12.51 22.39 20.48
N GLY A 202 13.23 21.34 20.85
CA GLY A 202 14.69 21.34 20.81
C GLY A 202 15.32 22.48 21.61
N LYS A 203 16.38 23.08 21.09
CA LYS A 203 17.16 24.11 21.79
C LYS A 203 16.46 25.46 21.84
N ASP A 204 15.99 25.94 20.70
CA ASP A 204 15.45 27.30 20.53
C ASP A 204 14.16 27.37 19.67
N GLY A 205 13.58 26.23 19.33
CA GLY A 205 12.41 26.08 18.49
C GLY A 205 12.72 25.88 17.02
N VAL A 206 13.98 25.96 16.59
CA VAL A 206 14.35 25.76 15.18
C VAL A 206 14.74 24.30 14.93
N VAL A 207 14.04 23.67 14.00
CA VAL A 207 14.25 22.28 13.59
C VAL A 207 14.34 22.16 12.08
N SER A 208 14.83 21.01 11.61
CA SER A 208 14.82 20.67 10.18
C SER A 208 13.47 20.08 9.79
N GLY A 209 12.93 20.51 8.66
CA GLY A 209 11.78 19.87 8.02
C GLY A 209 12.17 18.68 7.16
N VAL A 210 11.15 17.99 6.64
CA VAL A 210 11.33 16.73 5.87
C VAL A 210 11.98 16.98 4.50
N ALA A 211 11.74 18.13 3.87
CA ALA A 211 12.27 18.51 2.55
C ALA A 211 13.32 19.65 2.63
N ASP A 212 14.16 19.64 3.66
CA ASP A 212 15.16 20.68 3.94
C ASP A 212 14.57 22.04 4.31
N GLU A 213 13.31 22.12 4.68
CA GLU A 213 12.72 23.34 5.23
C GLU A 213 13.42 23.68 6.54
N ARG A 214 13.49 24.96 6.82
CA ARG A 214 13.82 25.48 8.13
C ARG A 214 12.51 25.78 8.84
N MET A 215 12.24 25.06 9.93
CA MET A 215 10.98 25.12 10.64
C MET A 215 11.15 25.72 12.02
N PHE A 216 10.13 26.44 12.49
CA PHE A 216 9.98 26.81 13.89
C PHE A 216 8.85 25.97 14.48
N TYR A 217 9.15 25.30 15.61
CA TYR A 217 8.23 24.37 16.25
C TYR A 217 8.09 24.66 17.73
N TYR A 218 6.85 24.80 18.21
CA TYR A 218 6.52 24.85 19.63
C TYR A 218 5.28 24.05 19.92
N PHE A 219 5.07 23.68 21.19
CA PHE A 219 3.95 22.86 21.61
C PHE A 219 3.48 23.22 23.04
N ILE A 220 2.23 22.88 23.35
CA ILE A 220 1.67 22.89 24.70
C ILE A 220 1.47 21.43 25.10
N PRO A 221 2.31 20.89 26.00
CA PRO A 221 2.40 19.44 26.23
C PRO A 221 1.20 18.85 26.97
N ARG A 222 0.40 19.70 27.64
CA ARG A 222 -0.75 19.23 28.42
C ARG A 222 -1.86 20.25 28.44
N CYS A 223 -3.01 19.83 27.89
CA CYS A 223 -4.28 20.52 27.97
C CYS A 223 -5.30 19.64 28.69
N GLU A 224 -6.18 20.22 29.51
CA GLU A 224 -7.41 19.57 29.92
C GLU A 224 -8.42 19.67 28.81
N VAL A 225 -9.04 18.54 28.43
CA VAL A 225 -9.97 18.49 27.32
C VAL A 225 -11.35 18.07 27.79
N THR A 226 -12.37 18.81 27.33
CA THR A 226 -13.78 18.55 27.62
C THR A 226 -14.63 18.77 26.38
N GLY A 227 -15.77 18.09 26.28
CA GLY A 227 -16.69 18.28 25.16
C GLY A 227 -17.47 17.04 24.79
N SER A 228 -17.69 16.82 23.49
CA SER A 228 -18.43 15.69 22.98
C SER A 228 -17.75 15.07 21.77
N VAL A 229 -17.92 13.75 21.61
CA VAL A 229 -17.46 12.98 20.45
C VAL A 229 -18.66 12.30 19.82
N THR A 230 -18.67 12.18 18.51
CA THR A 230 -19.65 11.40 17.74
C THR A 230 -18.94 10.19 17.15
N ILE A 231 -19.48 9.00 17.38
CA ILE A 231 -18.98 7.72 16.83
C ILE A 231 -20.18 6.93 16.34
N HIS A 232 -20.09 6.36 15.14
CA HIS A 232 -21.18 5.61 14.53
C HIS A 232 -22.52 6.38 14.53
N HIS A 233 -22.49 7.70 14.28
CA HIS A 233 -23.62 8.64 14.35
C HIS A 233 -24.19 8.90 15.77
N GLU A 234 -23.62 8.33 16.82
CA GLU A 234 -24.01 8.54 18.20
C GLU A 234 -23.10 9.57 18.87
N ARG A 235 -23.70 10.58 19.52
CA ARG A 235 -22.97 11.65 20.21
C ARG A 235 -22.88 11.34 21.70
N GLU A 236 -21.63 11.31 22.20
CA GLU A 236 -21.34 11.07 23.62
C GLU A 236 -20.64 12.28 24.25
N ILE A 237 -20.96 12.56 25.53
CA ILE A 237 -20.35 13.64 26.28
C ILE A 237 -19.12 13.08 27.01
N VAL A 238 -17.99 13.77 26.82
CA VAL A 238 -16.72 13.45 27.46
C VAL A 238 -16.62 14.15 28.82
N TRP A 239 -16.25 13.42 29.84
CA TRP A 239 -16.14 13.97 31.19
C TRP A 239 -14.73 14.40 31.54
N ARG A 240 -13.73 13.65 31.12
CA ARG A 240 -12.32 13.95 31.35
C ARG A 240 -11.48 13.55 30.17
N GLY A 241 -10.45 14.33 29.93
CA GLY A 241 -9.47 14.02 28.91
C GLY A 241 -8.25 14.89 29.06
N SER A 242 -7.18 14.44 28.44
CA SER A 242 -5.94 15.20 28.28
C SER A 242 -5.61 15.34 26.80
N GLY A 243 -4.96 16.43 26.46
CA GLY A 243 -4.60 16.72 25.07
C GLY A 243 -3.26 17.41 24.96
N TRP A 244 -2.81 17.47 23.74
CA TRP A 244 -1.57 18.08 23.27
C TRP A 244 -1.92 19.07 22.16
N TYR A 245 -1.18 20.17 22.07
CA TYR A 245 -1.22 21.10 20.94
C TYR A 245 0.19 21.37 20.47
N ASP A 246 0.40 21.38 19.17
CA ASP A 246 1.62 21.93 18.59
C ASP A 246 1.37 22.74 17.32
N HIS A 247 2.32 23.62 17.03
CA HIS A 247 2.33 24.50 15.88
C HIS A 247 3.74 24.54 15.28
N GLU A 248 3.78 24.21 14.00
CA GLU A 248 5.04 24.24 13.25
C GLU A 248 4.86 25.05 11.96
N PHE A 249 5.79 25.92 11.68
CA PHE A 249 5.78 26.77 10.50
C PHE A 249 7.21 27.01 10.00
N GLY A 250 7.36 27.13 8.67
CA GLY A 250 8.67 27.25 8.12
C GLY A 250 8.77 27.71 6.68
N VAL A 251 10.00 27.85 6.23
CA VAL A 251 10.33 28.33 4.90
C VAL A 251 11.02 27.24 4.12
N ALA A 252 10.50 26.94 2.94
CA ALA A 252 11.14 26.02 2.02
C ALA A 252 12.51 26.57 1.58
N PRO A 253 13.54 25.72 1.40
CA PRO A 253 14.82 26.14 0.86
C PRO A 253 14.62 26.71 -0.54
N LYS A 254 15.38 27.75 -0.88
CA LYS A 254 15.38 28.27 -2.26
C LYS A 254 15.76 27.14 -3.24
N PRO A 255 15.04 26.98 -4.37
CA PRO A 255 15.36 25.96 -5.34
C PRO A 255 16.83 26.08 -5.74
N ARG A 256 17.65 25.08 -5.44
CA ARG A 256 19.00 24.98 -6.00
C ARG A 256 18.84 24.38 -7.40
N PRO A 257 19.44 24.98 -8.45
CA PRO A 257 19.49 24.36 -9.76
C PRO A 257 20.41 23.13 -9.67
N THR A 258 19.88 22.00 -9.30
CA THR A 258 20.57 20.72 -9.41
C THR A 258 20.26 20.14 -10.78
N LEU A 259 21.27 20.07 -11.64
CA LEU A 259 21.32 19.14 -12.76
C LEU A 259 21.31 17.72 -12.15
N ARG A 260 20.12 17.17 -11.92
CA ARG A 260 19.98 15.75 -11.55
C ARG A 260 20.28 14.93 -12.78
N ALA A 261 21.27 14.06 -12.69
CA ALA A 261 21.45 12.96 -13.63
C ALA A 261 20.23 12.01 -13.49
N VAL A 262 19.70 11.55 -14.61
CA VAL A 262 18.66 10.51 -14.64
C VAL A 262 19.27 9.27 -13.97
N GLY A 263 18.73 8.86 -12.81
CA GLY A 263 19.23 7.72 -12.04
C GLY A 263 19.80 8.05 -10.65
N ASP A 264 19.83 9.31 -10.25
CA ASP A 264 20.27 9.69 -8.89
C ASP A 264 19.11 9.50 -7.90
N GLU A 265 19.11 8.38 -7.17
CA GLU A 265 18.18 8.11 -6.08
C GLU A 265 18.41 9.14 -4.97
N SER A 266 17.44 10.06 -4.79
CA SER A 266 17.47 10.93 -3.62
C SER A 266 17.25 10.09 -2.37
N PRO A 267 18.15 10.13 -1.38
CA PRO A 267 17.99 9.39 -0.14
C PRO A 267 16.65 9.78 0.51
N GLN A 268 15.81 8.78 0.77
CA GLN A 268 14.48 8.99 1.36
C GLN A 268 14.62 9.63 2.74
N THR A 269 13.85 10.69 2.99
CA THR A 269 13.71 11.28 4.31
C THR A 269 12.56 10.59 5.05
N SER A 270 12.80 10.17 6.27
CA SER A 270 11.83 9.57 7.17
C SER A 270 11.82 10.31 8.49
N TRP A 271 10.64 10.43 9.10
CA TRP A 271 10.50 11.01 10.44
C TRP A 271 9.85 10.03 11.40
N ARG A 272 10.14 10.23 12.67
CA ARG A 272 9.46 9.59 13.80
C ARG A 272 9.22 10.67 14.83
N TRP A 273 7.97 10.88 15.15
CA TRP A 273 7.55 11.80 16.19
C TRP A 273 6.76 11.03 17.25
N ALA A 274 6.89 11.45 18.51
CA ALA A 274 6.12 10.91 19.61
C ALA A 274 5.82 11.99 20.64
N SER A 275 4.58 12.04 21.14
CA SER A 275 4.16 12.78 22.33
C SER A 275 3.66 11.82 23.38
N LEU A 276 4.21 11.84 24.57
CA LEU A 276 3.85 10.95 25.69
C LEU A 276 3.50 11.79 26.92
N GLN A 277 2.35 11.55 27.49
CA GLN A 277 1.88 12.16 28.74
C GLN A 277 1.96 11.14 29.86
N LEU A 278 2.92 11.30 30.79
CA LEU A 278 3.18 10.39 31.88
C LEU A 278 2.18 10.58 33.01
N ASP A 279 1.96 9.51 33.78
CA ASP A 279 1.07 9.47 34.93
C ASP A 279 1.55 10.32 36.12
N ASP A 280 2.85 10.60 36.23
CA ASP A 280 3.44 11.50 37.22
C ASP A 280 3.27 12.99 36.86
N GLY A 281 2.65 13.29 35.72
CA GLY A 281 2.46 14.65 35.21
C GLY A 281 3.63 15.18 34.36
N THR A 282 4.67 14.39 34.13
CA THR A 282 5.75 14.70 33.17
C THR A 282 5.23 14.48 31.75
N ASP A 283 5.73 15.25 30.77
CA ASP A 283 5.47 15.06 29.35
C ASP A 283 6.76 14.89 28.58
N VAL A 284 6.77 14.03 27.58
CA VAL A 284 7.94 13.74 26.74
C VAL A 284 7.54 13.92 25.27
N SER A 285 8.34 14.69 24.53
CA SER A 285 8.25 14.76 23.07
C SER A 285 9.55 14.30 22.44
N VAL A 286 9.48 13.46 21.43
CA VAL A 286 10.62 12.93 20.66
C VAL A 286 10.42 13.28 19.20
N TYR A 287 11.47 13.78 18.54
CA TYR A 287 11.47 14.15 17.13
C TYR A 287 12.78 13.68 16.50
N ILE A 288 12.68 12.76 15.55
CA ILE A 288 13.82 12.17 14.86
C ILE A 288 13.58 12.26 13.36
N ILE A 289 14.46 12.96 12.64
CA ILE A 289 14.51 12.99 11.18
C ILE A 289 15.75 12.25 10.70
N THR A 290 15.56 11.37 9.72
CA THR A 290 16.64 10.63 9.07
C THR A 290 16.54 10.80 7.55
N ARG A 291 17.71 10.81 6.87
CA ARG A 291 17.81 10.80 5.41
C ARG A 291 18.89 9.80 4.98
N GLY A 292 18.50 8.82 4.15
CA GLY A 292 19.43 7.78 3.69
C GLY A 292 20.14 7.04 4.83
N GLY A 293 19.45 6.85 5.97
CA GLY A 293 20.00 6.24 7.19
C GLY A 293 20.82 7.20 8.09
N SER A 294 21.12 8.42 7.64
CA SER A 294 21.79 9.44 8.47
C SER A 294 20.78 10.25 9.27
N VAL A 295 21.07 10.51 10.55
CA VAL A 295 20.24 11.34 11.43
C VAL A 295 20.50 12.82 11.12
N LEU A 296 19.44 13.55 10.73
CA LEU A 296 19.48 15.00 10.50
C LEU A 296 19.17 15.78 11.78
N ASP A 297 18.12 15.37 12.49
CA ASP A 297 17.71 15.93 13.79
C ASP A 297 17.29 14.79 14.73
N ASN A 298 17.64 14.94 16.02
CA ASN A 298 17.26 14.00 17.08
C ASN A 298 17.15 14.76 18.40
N TRP A 299 15.94 15.15 18.73
CA TRP A 299 15.62 15.92 19.91
C TRP A 299 14.61 15.20 20.79
N THR A 300 14.85 15.26 22.09
CA THR A 300 13.87 14.88 23.12
C THR A 300 13.65 16.05 24.07
N THR A 301 12.42 16.44 24.28
CA THR A 301 12.07 17.44 25.28
C THR A 301 11.28 16.75 26.41
N VAL A 302 11.76 16.90 27.62
CA VAL A 302 11.08 16.44 28.85
C VAL A 302 10.59 17.68 29.59
N THR A 303 9.28 17.72 29.85
CA THR A 303 8.61 18.81 30.57
C THR A 303 8.09 18.30 31.89
N ASP A 304 8.59 18.81 32.99
CA ASP A 304 8.16 18.42 34.34
C ASP A 304 6.72 18.88 34.66
N PRO A 305 6.10 18.41 35.77
CA PRO A 305 4.75 18.80 36.16
C PRO A 305 4.55 20.32 36.34
N SER A 306 5.62 21.08 36.68
CA SER A 306 5.56 22.53 36.83
C SER A 306 5.71 23.32 35.51
N GLY A 307 6.00 22.64 34.41
CA GLY A 307 6.27 23.23 33.10
C GLY A 307 7.74 23.54 32.83
N GLY A 308 8.66 23.10 33.73
CA GLY A 308 10.10 23.18 33.54
C GLY A 308 10.57 22.27 32.41
N ARG A 309 11.39 22.82 31.48
CA ARG A 309 11.84 22.14 30.26
C ARG A 309 13.27 21.65 30.39
N GLN A 310 13.52 20.41 29.94
CA GLN A 310 14.86 19.86 29.71
C GLN A 310 14.94 19.30 28.30
N VAL A 311 16.06 19.52 27.62
CA VAL A 311 16.24 19.10 26.23
C VAL A 311 17.42 18.14 26.16
N PHE A 312 17.24 17.06 25.44
CA PHE A 312 18.21 15.98 25.26
C PHE A 312 18.35 15.65 23.77
N THR A 313 19.48 15.05 23.42
CA THR A 313 19.79 14.50 22.09
C THR A 313 20.12 13.02 22.21
N GLY A 314 20.15 12.31 21.09
CA GLY A 314 20.57 10.90 21.07
C GLY A 314 19.48 9.93 21.56
N ALA A 315 18.21 10.29 21.40
CA ALA A 315 17.11 9.36 21.60
C ALA A 315 17.21 8.19 20.61
N GLU A 316 17.00 6.97 21.10
CA GLU A 316 16.81 5.79 20.27
C GLU A 316 15.33 5.38 20.36
N LEU A 317 14.59 5.58 19.29
CA LEU A 317 13.23 5.06 19.13
C LEU A 317 13.28 3.87 18.17
N ARG A 318 13.56 2.69 18.72
CA ARG A 318 13.84 1.47 17.97
C ARG A 318 12.57 0.61 17.81
N PRO A 319 12.16 0.25 16.57
CA PRO A 319 11.06 -0.67 16.35
C PRO A 319 11.30 -2.04 17.02
N VAL A 320 10.26 -2.55 17.69
CA VAL A 320 10.24 -3.90 18.32
C VAL A 320 9.27 -4.82 17.61
N ARG A 321 8.16 -4.27 17.13
CA ARG A 321 7.15 -4.99 16.36
C ARG A 321 6.70 -4.13 15.18
N THR A 322 6.52 -4.77 14.02
CA THR A 322 5.99 -4.12 12.82
C THR A 322 4.65 -4.72 12.43
N TRP A 323 3.91 -3.97 11.62
CA TRP A 323 2.66 -4.38 11.01
C TRP A 323 2.65 -3.91 9.56
N ARG A 324 2.15 -4.78 8.68
CA ARG A 324 1.97 -4.42 7.27
C ARG A 324 0.52 -4.09 7.00
N SER A 325 0.27 -2.89 6.47
CA SER A 325 -1.05 -2.50 5.99
C SER A 325 -1.53 -3.46 4.90
N THR A 326 -2.77 -3.84 4.94
CA THR A 326 -3.41 -4.64 3.89
C THR A 326 -4.06 -3.78 2.80
N ARG A 327 -3.98 -2.45 2.94
CA ARG A 327 -4.46 -1.46 1.96
C ARG A 327 -3.31 -0.90 1.12
N SER A 328 -2.30 -0.35 1.77
CA SER A 328 -1.11 0.20 1.11
C SER A 328 0.04 -0.81 0.93
N PHE A 329 0.01 -1.92 1.67
CA PHE A 329 1.09 -2.91 1.83
C PHE A 329 2.40 -2.33 2.39
N VAL A 330 2.36 -1.08 2.88
CA VAL A 330 3.47 -0.45 3.60
C VAL A 330 3.63 -1.12 4.97
N GLU A 331 4.87 -1.27 5.40
CA GLU A 331 5.22 -1.81 6.71
C GLU A 331 5.53 -0.66 7.68
N TYR A 332 4.80 -0.63 8.79
CA TYR A 332 4.94 0.38 9.83
C TYR A 332 5.38 -0.29 11.15
N PRO A 333 6.26 0.37 11.91
CA PRO A 333 6.44 0.03 13.31
C PRO A 333 5.14 0.29 14.08
N VAL A 334 4.81 -0.59 15.02
CA VAL A 334 3.61 -0.48 15.88
C VAL A 334 3.93 -0.77 17.36
N ALA A 335 5.19 -1.06 17.67
CA ALA A 335 5.75 -1.07 19.00
C ALA A 335 7.22 -0.66 18.95
N TRP A 336 7.67 0.05 20.00
CA TRP A 336 9.02 0.63 20.05
C TRP A 336 9.63 0.46 21.45
N ALA A 337 10.96 0.39 21.50
CA ALA A 337 11.75 0.71 22.66
C ALA A 337 12.28 2.13 22.51
N LEU A 338 11.96 2.99 23.47
CA LEU A 338 12.46 4.35 23.57
C LEU A 338 13.52 4.41 24.66
N ASP A 339 14.74 4.76 24.28
CA ASP A 339 15.89 4.95 25.18
C ASP A 339 16.45 6.35 25.03
N VAL A 340 16.47 7.12 26.11
CA VAL A 340 17.14 8.43 26.21
C VAL A 340 18.03 8.42 27.44
N PRO A 341 19.25 7.83 27.35
CA PRO A 341 20.11 7.59 28.52
C PRO A 341 20.45 8.86 29.28
N SER A 342 20.67 9.99 28.56
CA SER A 342 20.97 11.30 29.17
C SER A 342 19.81 11.87 29.99
N ALA A 343 18.59 11.46 29.72
CA ALA A 343 17.39 11.80 30.50
C ALA A 343 17.08 10.78 31.60
N GLY A 344 17.72 9.61 31.59
CA GLY A 344 17.36 8.45 32.42
C GLY A 344 15.99 7.88 32.06
N LEU A 345 15.60 7.96 30.77
CA LEU A 345 14.30 7.52 30.27
C LEU A 345 14.46 6.21 29.49
N HIS A 346 13.70 5.18 29.90
CA HIS A 346 13.65 3.88 29.25
C HIS A 346 12.19 3.41 29.21
N MET A 347 11.61 3.32 28.02
CA MET A 347 10.19 2.97 27.87
C MET A 347 9.96 1.93 26.76
N THR A 348 8.98 1.10 26.95
CA THR A 348 8.34 0.29 25.90
C THR A 348 7.05 1.00 25.51
N ILE A 349 6.89 1.28 24.24
CA ILE A 349 5.71 1.92 23.63
C ILE A 349 5.02 0.87 22.77
N ASP A 350 3.71 0.72 22.90
CA ASP A 350 2.93 -0.25 22.14
C ASP A 350 1.60 0.33 21.69
N ALA A 351 1.25 0.10 20.43
CA ALA A 351 -0.06 0.45 19.91
C ALA A 351 -1.09 -0.59 20.38
N PRO A 352 -2.27 -0.18 20.93
CA PRO A 352 -3.30 -1.10 21.39
C PRO A 352 -3.84 -1.99 20.27
N PHE A 353 -3.78 -1.52 19.03
CA PHE A 353 -4.02 -2.28 17.80
C PHE A 353 -3.23 -1.64 16.63
N PRO A 354 -2.84 -2.44 15.63
CA PRO A 354 -1.86 -1.98 14.63
C PRO A 354 -2.43 -1.11 13.51
N ASP A 355 -3.70 -1.30 13.10
CA ASP A 355 -4.32 -0.62 11.95
C ASP A 355 -4.74 0.82 12.31
N GLN A 356 -3.74 1.71 12.37
CA GLN A 356 -3.92 3.15 12.58
C GLN A 356 -3.24 3.95 11.44
N GLU A 357 -3.38 3.47 10.21
CA GLU A 357 -2.84 4.09 9.01
C GLU A 357 -3.78 5.17 8.47
N VAL A 358 -3.21 6.32 8.12
CA VAL A 358 -3.86 7.40 7.36
C VAL A 358 -3.43 7.32 5.91
N LEU A 359 -4.34 6.92 5.03
CA LEU A 359 -4.11 6.93 3.58
C LEU A 359 -4.32 8.34 3.02
N THR A 360 -3.32 8.87 2.35
CA THR A 360 -3.38 10.21 1.77
C THR A 360 -2.33 10.42 0.68
N ILE A 361 -2.64 11.24 -0.32
CA ILE A 361 -1.66 11.69 -1.31
C ILE A 361 -0.70 12.76 -0.76
N ILE A 362 -1.03 13.39 0.37
CA ILE A 362 -0.18 14.43 0.99
C ILE A 362 1.17 13.83 1.39
N SER A 363 1.16 12.61 1.93
CA SER A 363 2.35 11.85 2.34
C SER A 363 2.58 10.57 1.53
N ASP A 364 1.91 10.39 0.44
CA ASP A 364 1.89 9.28 -0.51
C ASP A 364 2.73 8.04 -0.13
N PRO A 365 2.14 6.85 0.06
CA PRO A 365 0.70 6.57 -0.02
C PRO A 365 -0.05 6.85 1.28
N GLY A 366 0.66 7.19 2.36
CA GLY A 366 0.13 7.46 3.68
C GLY A 366 1.20 7.49 4.76
N PHE A 367 0.76 7.61 5.99
CA PHE A 367 1.59 7.55 7.20
C PHE A 367 0.84 6.80 8.31
N TRP A 368 1.57 6.33 9.30
CA TRP A 368 0.99 5.75 10.49
C TRP A 368 0.94 6.81 11.58
N GLU A 369 -0.25 7.06 12.09
CA GLU A 369 -0.46 7.99 13.18
C GLU A 369 -1.47 7.41 14.16
N GLY A 370 -0.97 6.97 15.30
CA GLY A 370 -1.78 6.20 16.20
C GLY A 370 -1.55 6.49 17.66
N ARG A 371 -2.63 6.24 18.42
CA ARG A 371 -2.58 6.15 19.86
C ARG A 371 -1.63 5.02 20.29
N VAL A 372 -0.84 5.32 21.32
CA VAL A 372 0.05 4.35 21.99
C VAL A 372 -0.09 4.41 23.49
N ASP A 373 0.16 3.27 24.14
CA ASP A 373 0.35 3.15 25.58
C ASP A 373 1.84 2.85 25.84
N ALA A 374 2.41 3.42 26.90
CA ALA A 374 3.81 3.22 27.20
C ALA A 374 4.01 2.91 28.68
N LYS A 375 5.08 2.14 28.98
CA LYS A 375 5.49 1.80 30.34
C LYS A 375 7.00 1.71 30.42
N GLY A 376 7.55 2.09 31.56
CA GLY A 376 9.01 2.07 31.71
C GLY A 376 9.49 2.78 32.97
N THR A 377 10.63 3.42 32.85
CA THR A 377 11.24 4.18 33.97
C THR A 377 11.72 5.54 33.49
N LEU A 378 11.53 6.55 34.34
CA LEU A 378 12.14 7.87 34.24
C LEU A 378 12.98 8.10 35.50
N ARG A 379 14.31 8.27 35.33
CA ARG A 379 15.26 8.46 36.44
C ARG A 379 15.14 7.39 37.54
N GLY A 380 14.87 6.13 37.13
CA GLY A 380 14.70 4.99 38.02
C GLY A 380 13.32 4.82 38.64
N HIS A 381 12.40 5.76 38.44
CA HIS A 381 11.00 5.66 38.89
C HIS A 381 10.16 4.99 37.83
N VAL A 382 9.30 4.04 38.20
CA VAL A 382 8.36 3.39 37.29
C VAL A 382 7.29 4.39 36.89
N VAL A 383 7.03 4.49 35.58
CA VAL A 383 6.01 5.39 35.00
C VAL A 383 5.23 4.67 33.92
N THR A 384 3.98 5.10 33.72
CA THR A 384 3.16 4.75 32.57
C THR A 384 2.81 6.02 31.80
N ALA A 385 2.50 5.88 30.52
CA ALA A 385 2.12 7.00 29.69
C ALA A 385 1.07 6.61 28.64
N ARG A 386 0.32 7.62 28.20
CA ARG A 386 -0.47 7.59 26.96
C ARG A 386 0.11 8.62 26.00
N GLY A 387 0.00 8.33 24.71
CA GLY A 387 0.51 9.27 23.73
C GLY A 387 0.12 8.94 22.30
N TRP A 388 0.76 9.66 21.40
CA TRP A 388 0.67 9.47 19.97
C TRP A 388 2.07 9.26 19.39
N VAL A 389 2.13 8.42 18.37
CA VAL A 389 3.33 8.26 17.55
C VAL A 389 2.93 8.48 16.10
N GLU A 390 3.70 9.30 15.40
CA GLU A 390 3.64 9.47 13.96
C GLU A 390 4.91 8.93 13.32
N CYS A 391 4.76 8.15 12.28
CA CYS A 391 5.90 7.71 11.48
C CYS A 391 5.51 7.49 10.01
N LYS A 392 6.45 7.83 9.13
CA LYS A 392 6.36 7.51 7.72
C LYS A 392 6.81 6.07 7.49
N GLY A 393 6.00 5.31 6.76
CA GLY A 393 6.39 3.99 6.26
C GLY A 393 7.39 4.09 5.10
N PHE A 394 7.96 2.95 4.74
CA PHE A 394 8.85 2.88 3.58
C PHE A 394 8.02 2.93 2.30
N ARG A 395 8.33 3.87 1.40
CA ARG A 395 7.77 3.91 0.04
C ARG A 395 8.23 2.71 -0.76
N PHE A 396 7.38 2.27 -1.68
CA PHE A 396 7.81 1.35 -2.72
C PHE A 396 8.52 2.13 -3.82
N ASP A 397 9.73 1.72 -4.14
CA ASP A 397 10.53 2.35 -5.20
C ASP A 397 10.06 1.90 -6.59
N SER A 398 9.27 0.81 -6.67
CA SER A 398 8.75 0.27 -7.93
C SER A 398 7.45 -0.52 -7.74
N VAL A 399 6.71 -0.72 -8.82
CA VAL A 399 5.54 -1.61 -8.86
C VAL A 399 5.94 -3.03 -8.49
N GLU A 400 7.15 -3.46 -8.83
CA GLU A 400 7.72 -4.75 -8.47
C GLU A 400 7.92 -4.91 -6.97
N ALA A 401 8.49 -3.89 -6.31
CA ALA A 401 8.66 -3.87 -4.86
C ALA A 401 7.30 -3.91 -4.13
N PHE A 402 6.31 -3.19 -4.65
CA PHE A 402 4.93 -3.25 -4.16
C PHE A 402 4.38 -4.68 -4.23
N PHE A 403 4.43 -5.34 -5.40
CA PHE A 403 3.95 -6.72 -5.51
C PHE A 403 4.80 -7.71 -4.69
N GLY A 404 6.08 -7.42 -4.47
CA GLY A 404 6.92 -8.14 -3.53
C GLY A 404 6.38 -8.09 -2.09
N ALA A 405 5.90 -6.92 -1.65
CA ALA A 405 5.28 -6.74 -0.34
C ALA A 405 3.90 -7.45 -0.25
N VAL A 406 3.08 -7.36 -1.29
CA VAL A 406 1.84 -8.16 -1.40
C VAL A 406 2.15 -9.64 -1.25
N GLY A 407 3.16 -10.16 -1.96
CA GLY A 407 3.57 -11.56 -1.89
C GLY A 407 4.06 -11.98 -0.49
N LYS A 408 4.70 -11.10 0.27
CA LYS A 408 5.07 -11.36 1.67
C LYS A 408 3.82 -11.53 2.54
N GLU A 409 2.81 -10.66 2.37
CA GLU A 409 1.56 -10.74 3.14
C GLU A 409 0.77 -12.00 2.78
N VAL A 410 0.66 -12.33 1.48
CA VAL A 410 0.02 -13.58 1.01
C VAL A 410 0.66 -14.80 1.67
N ARG A 411 2.01 -14.89 1.71
CA ARG A 411 2.71 -16.01 2.37
C ARG A 411 2.46 -16.05 3.87
N ALA A 412 2.44 -14.91 4.54
CA ALA A 412 2.13 -14.84 5.97
C ALA A 412 0.73 -15.40 6.26
N ARG A 413 -0.28 -14.98 5.47
CA ARG A 413 -1.66 -15.47 5.60
C ARG A 413 -1.82 -16.95 5.22
N LEU A 414 -1.10 -17.41 4.20
CA LEU A 414 -1.05 -18.83 3.86
C LEU A 414 -0.48 -19.67 5.00
N ALA A 415 0.54 -19.17 5.69
CA ALA A 415 1.11 -19.86 6.84
C ALA A 415 0.12 -20.00 8.02
N GLU A 416 -0.79 -19.03 8.18
CA GLU A 416 -1.88 -19.09 9.18
C GLU A 416 -2.96 -20.12 8.80
N VAL A 417 -3.31 -20.23 7.50
CA VAL A 417 -4.36 -21.13 7.02
C VAL A 417 -3.83 -22.57 6.84
N LEU A 418 -2.59 -22.70 6.42
CA LEU A 418 -1.89 -23.97 6.16
C LEU A 418 -0.61 -24.09 7.01
N PRO A 419 -0.73 -24.20 8.36
CA PRO A 419 0.44 -24.35 9.23
C PRO A 419 1.15 -25.69 9.00
N LEU A 420 2.50 -25.69 9.03
CA LEU A 420 3.31 -26.91 8.91
C LEU A 420 3.34 -27.72 10.24
N GLU A 421 3.04 -27.06 11.35
CA GLU A 421 2.84 -27.66 12.67
C GLU A 421 1.35 -27.51 13.06
N PRO A 422 0.47 -28.41 12.56
CA PRO A 422 -0.97 -28.23 12.70
C PRO A 422 -1.46 -28.59 14.09
N LYS A 423 -2.50 -27.90 14.50
CA LYS A 423 -3.37 -28.32 15.59
C LYS A 423 -4.48 -29.23 15.07
N LEU A 424 -5.15 -29.96 15.95
CA LEU A 424 -6.30 -30.79 15.58
C LEU A 424 -7.38 -30.00 14.83
N ALA A 425 -7.62 -28.72 15.21
CA ALA A 425 -8.59 -27.85 14.55
C ALA A 425 -8.24 -27.59 13.08
N ASP A 426 -6.96 -27.46 12.75
CA ASP A 426 -6.50 -27.24 11.37
C ASP A 426 -6.77 -28.49 10.52
N ALA A 427 -6.42 -29.67 11.02
CA ALA A 427 -6.69 -30.95 10.34
C ALA A 427 -8.19 -31.19 10.11
N VAL A 428 -9.05 -30.84 11.09
CA VAL A 428 -10.50 -30.88 10.95
C VAL A 428 -10.98 -29.93 9.86
N ALA A 429 -10.45 -28.71 9.81
CA ALA A 429 -10.80 -27.74 8.77
C ALA A 429 -10.40 -28.24 7.36
N TRP A 430 -9.19 -28.82 7.22
CA TRP A 430 -8.73 -29.36 5.93
C TRP A 430 -9.50 -30.59 5.46
N SER A 431 -10.09 -31.36 6.40
CA SER A 431 -10.88 -32.56 6.09
C SER A 431 -12.34 -32.29 5.68
N GLY A 432 -12.77 -31.04 5.66
CA GLY A 432 -14.11 -30.62 5.23
C GLY A 432 -15.25 -30.90 6.25
N ARG A 433 -14.92 -31.28 7.48
CA ARG A 433 -15.95 -31.58 8.52
C ARG A 433 -15.82 -30.67 9.73
N ARG A 434 -16.28 -29.45 9.61
CA ARG A 434 -16.26 -28.48 10.72
C ARG A 434 -17.22 -28.88 11.84
N GLY A 435 -16.69 -28.91 13.07
CA GLY A 435 -17.50 -28.86 14.29
C GLY A 435 -18.21 -30.14 14.73
N SER A 436 -17.97 -31.31 14.10
CA SER A 436 -18.51 -32.58 14.59
C SER A 436 -17.55 -33.21 15.60
N PRO A 437 -18.00 -33.56 16.83
CA PRO A 437 -17.19 -34.30 17.81
C PRO A 437 -16.60 -35.59 17.25
N GLU A 438 -17.32 -36.27 16.35
CA GLU A 438 -16.88 -37.52 15.70
C GLU A 438 -15.70 -37.30 14.76
N SER A 439 -15.62 -36.14 14.09
CA SER A 439 -14.50 -35.81 13.20
C SER A 439 -13.21 -35.55 13.99
N SER A 440 -13.34 -34.85 15.11
CA SER A 440 -12.21 -34.61 16.01
C SER A 440 -11.66 -35.92 16.63
N ALA A 441 -12.53 -36.86 16.98
CA ALA A 441 -12.14 -38.15 17.51
C ALA A 441 -11.38 -39.01 16.48
N LYS A 442 -11.71 -38.91 15.18
CA LYS A 442 -11.05 -39.69 14.11
C LYS A 442 -9.69 -39.14 13.71
N LEU A 443 -9.39 -37.90 14.03
CA LEU A 443 -8.13 -37.22 13.72
C LEU A 443 -7.27 -36.95 14.98
N SER A 444 -7.46 -37.73 16.05
CA SER A 444 -6.83 -37.49 17.35
C SER A 444 -5.45 -38.16 17.52
N GLY A 445 -5.00 -38.90 16.51
CA GLY A 445 -3.66 -39.54 16.48
C GLY A 445 -2.60 -38.67 15.84
N ASN A 446 -1.84 -39.25 14.92
CA ASN A 446 -0.82 -38.55 14.12
C ASN A 446 -1.34 -38.01 12.78
N GLU A 447 -2.65 -38.17 12.50
CA GLU A 447 -3.28 -37.73 11.26
C GLU A 447 -3.06 -36.25 10.95
N PRO A 448 -3.14 -35.32 11.90
CA PRO A 448 -2.82 -33.92 11.63
C PRO A 448 -1.44 -33.72 11.02
N GLN A 449 -0.43 -34.42 11.56
CA GLN A 449 0.94 -34.34 11.05
C GLN A 449 1.08 -34.98 9.67
N LEU A 450 0.41 -36.11 9.43
CA LEU A 450 0.41 -36.75 8.11
C LEU A 450 -0.27 -35.88 7.03
N LEU A 451 -1.38 -35.21 7.39
CA LEU A 451 -2.02 -34.23 6.50
C LEU A 451 -1.09 -33.04 6.23
N ALA A 452 -0.37 -32.55 7.25
CA ALA A 452 0.61 -31.49 7.03
C ALA A 452 1.72 -31.92 6.07
N GLU A 453 2.24 -33.11 6.19
CA GLU A 453 3.35 -33.62 5.37
C GLU A 453 2.95 -33.92 3.92
N HIS A 454 1.77 -34.52 3.71
CA HIS A 454 1.38 -35.07 2.41
C HIS A 454 0.35 -34.19 1.66
N LEU A 455 -0.28 -33.22 2.31
CA LEU A 455 -1.25 -32.31 1.71
C LEU A 455 -0.75 -30.86 1.74
N VAL A 456 -0.36 -30.37 2.94
CA VAL A 456 -0.02 -28.97 3.14
C VAL A 456 1.39 -28.63 2.70
N ARG A 457 2.40 -29.41 3.08
CA ARG A 457 3.80 -29.19 2.75
C ARG A 457 4.06 -29.07 1.24
N PRO A 458 3.50 -29.93 0.36
CA PRO A 458 3.66 -29.78 -1.07
C PRO A 458 3.14 -28.44 -1.62
N ILE A 459 2.02 -27.93 -1.08
CA ILE A 459 1.45 -26.63 -1.46
C ILE A 459 2.34 -25.51 -0.93
N ARG A 460 2.74 -25.57 0.35
CA ARG A 460 3.58 -24.58 1.01
C ARG A 460 4.96 -24.47 0.38
N GLU A 461 5.58 -25.58 0.01
CA GLU A 461 6.87 -25.61 -0.69
C GLU A 461 6.84 -24.74 -1.96
N MET A 462 5.75 -24.80 -2.72
CA MET A 462 5.57 -24.01 -3.92
C MET A 462 5.19 -22.54 -3.61
N THR A 463 4.33 -22.30 -2.62
CA THR A 463 3.91 -20.94 -2.26
C THR A 463 5.00 -20.15 -1.58
N ASP A 464 5.81 -20.78 -0.73
CA ASP A 464 6.85 -20.11 0.07
C ASP A 464 8.03 -19.61 -0.78
N ARG A 465 8.25 -20.19 -1.96
CA ARG A 465 9.19 -19.67 -2.97
C ARG A 465 8.77 -18.31 -3.54
N GLY A 466 7.53 -17.92 -3.30
CA GLY A 466 6.99 -16.64 -3.74
C GLY A 466 6.45 -16.63 -5.16
N GLY A 467 5.95 -15.48 -5.55
CA GLY A 467 5.35 -15.16 -6.84
C GLY A 467 4.95 -13.69 -6.86
N LYS A 468 4.50 -13.21 -8.00
CA LYS A 468 4.11 -11.78 -8.15
C LYS A 468 2.83 -11.41 -7.38
N ALA A 469 2.05 -12.39 -6.91
CA ALA A 469 0.82 -12.25 -6.09
C ALA A 469 -0.22 -11.21 -6.58
N TRP A 470 -0.10 -10.75 -7.84
CA TRP A 470 -0.97 -9.71 -8.39
C TRP A 470 -2.45 -10.11 -8.46
N ARG A 471 -2.75 -11.43 -8.58
CA ARG A 471 -4.13 -11.94 -8.58
C ARG A 471 -4.79 -11.75 -7.21
N SER A 472 -4.04 -12.00 -6.13
CA SER A 472 -4.47 -11.78 -4.76
C SER A 472 -4.71 -10.29 -4.50
N TYR A 473 -3.80 -9.42 -4.96
CA TYR A 473 -3.99 -7.98 -4.90
C TYR A 473 -5.23 -7.53 -5.67
N ALA A 474 -5.42 -8.01 -6.91
CA ALA A 474 -6.55 -7.64 -7.74
C ALA A 474 -7.89 -7.93 -7.05
N ALA A 475 -8.04 -9.10 -6.42
CA ALA A 475 -9.25 -9.46 -5.70
C ALA A 475 -9.57 -8.46 -4.56
N LEU A 476 -8.57 -8.10 -3.73
CA LEU A 476 -8.76 -7.14 -2.63
C LEU A 476 -8.95 -5.70 -3.13
N ALA A 477 -8.11 -5.24 -4.06
CA ALA A 477 -8.18 -3.88 -4.55
C ALA A 477 -9.49 -3.60 -5.31
N CYS A 478 -10.11 -4.62 -5.93
CA CYS A 478 -11.44 -4.49 -6.51
C CYS A 478 -12.55 -4.28 -5.47
N ILE A 479 -12.36 -4.73 -4.22
CA ILE A 479 -13.28 -4.42 -3.12
C ILE A 479 -13.21 -2.92 -2.81
N ASP A 480 -12.00 -2.41 -2.61
CA ASP A 480 -11.79 -1.03 -2.18
C ASP A 480 -12.10 -0.01 -3.29
N VAL A 481 -11.78 -0.32 -4.55
CA VAL A 481 -11.99 0.61 -5.67
C VAL A 481 -13.47 0.88 -5.95
N VAL A 482 -14.37 -0.05 -5.61
CA VAL A 482 -15.82 0.15 -5.71
C VAL A 482 -16.44 0.75 -4.45
N GLY A 483 -15.64 1.01 -3.41
CA GLY A 483 -16.04 1.65 -2.16
C GLY A 483 -16.34 0.71 -1.00
N GLY A 484 -15.97 -0.57 -1.11
CA GLY A 484 -16.00 -1.55 -0.02
C GLY A 484 -14.85 -1.37 0.97
N ASP A 485 -14.72 -2.32 1.89
CA ASP A 485 -13.65 -2.38 2.89
C ASP A 485 -12.97 -3.76 2.83
N SER A 486 -11.82 -3.82 2.18
CA SER A 486 -11.06 -5.06 1.98
C SER A 486 -10.57 -5.70 3.28
N ARG A 487 -10.46 -4.94 4.38
CA ARG A 487 -10.05 -5.46 5.70
C ARG A 487 -11.00 -6.55 6.22
N LYS A 488 -12.24 -6.53 5.78
CA LYS A 488 -13.25 -7.57 6.12
C LYS A 488 -13.05 -8.87 5.36
N PHE A 489 -12.23 -8.86 4.29
CA PHE A 489 -12.08 -9.93 3.33
C PHE A 489 -10.63 -10.37 3.10
N LEU A 490 -9.76 -10.25 4.13
CA LEU A 490 -8.33 -10.53 4.02
C LEU A 490 -7.99 -11.97 3.61
N HIS A 491 -8.90 -12.91 3.84
CA HIS A 491 -8.77 -14.29 3.36
C HIS A 491 -8.74 -14.39 1.82
N TRP A 492 -9.20 -13.36 1.10
CA TRP A 492 -9.07 -13.26 -0.36
C TRP A 492 -7.63 -12.98 -0.84
N LEU A 493 -6.69 -12.75 0.07
CA LEU A 493 -5.26 -12.81 -0.29
C LEU A 493 -4.80 -14.25 -0.56
N VAL A 494 -5.39 -15.23 0.14
CA VAL A 494 -4.99 -16.63 0.10
C VAL A 494 -5.67 -17.39 -1.05
N ILE A 495 -6.96 -17.15 -1.28
CA ILE A 495 -7.77 -17.91 -2.22
C ILE A 495 -7.21 -17.90 -3.66
N PRO A 496 -6.87 -16.75 -4.26
CA PRO A 496 -6.30 -16.71 -5.61
C PRO A 496 -4.95 -17.41 -5.71
N GLU A 497 -4.13 -17.37 -4.67
CA GLU A 497 -2.84 -18.05 -4.65
C GLU A 497 -2.99 -19.56 -4.55
N LEU A 498 -3.93 -20.08 -3.74
CA LEU A 498 -4.26 -21.50 -3.68
C LEU A 498 -4.72 -22.03 -5.04
N MET A 499 -5.65 -21.33 -5.71
CA MET A 499 -6.09 -21.68 -7.05
C MET A 499 -4.91 -21.73 -8.04
N HIS A 500 -4.09 -20.68 -8.01
CA HIS A 500 -2.97 -20.57 -8.95
C HIS A 500 -1.87 -21.58 -8.69
N VAL A 501 -1.47 -21.78 -7.43
CA VAL A 501 -0.43 -22.76 -7.08
C VAL A 501 -0.92 -24.18 -7.31
N GLY A 502 -2.18 -24.46 -6.99
CA GLY A 502 -2.80 -25.75 -7.33
C GLY A 502 -2.69 -26.05 -8.82
N SER A 503 -3.03 -25.09 -9.69
CA SER A 503 -2.91 -25.24 -11.13
C SER A 503 -1.46 -25.43 -11.60
N LEU A 504 -0.50 -24.70 -11.00
CA LEU A 504 0.92 -24.87 -11.34
C LEU A 504 1.48 -26.26 -10.97
N ILE A 505 1.07 -26.78 -9.80
CA ILE A 505 1.52 -28.11 -9.35
C ILE A 505 1.02 -29.20 -10.30
N VAL A 506 -0.23 -29.11 -10.76
CA VAL A 506 -0.81 -30.07 -11.70
C VAL A 506 -0.19 -29.91 -13.09
N ASP A 507 -0.06 -28.68 -13.59
CA ASP A 507 0.57 -28.33 -14.86
C ASP A 507 2.01 -28.88 -14.97
N ASP A 508 2.80 -28.75 -13.88
CA ASP A 508 4.16 -29.27 -13.82
C ASP A 508 4.23 -30.81 -13.96
N VAL A 509 3.21 -31.54 -13.49
CA VAL A 509 3.13 -32.99 -13.68
C VAL A 509 2.78 -33.32 -15.14
N GLU A 510 1.81 -32.60 -15.72
CA GLU A 510 1.35 -32.79 -17.11
C GLU A 510 2.47 -32.48 -18.11
N ASP A 511 3.20 -31.38 -17.89
CA ASP A 511 4.31 -30.91 -18.74
C ASP A 511 5.65 -31.63 -18.44
N LYS A 512 5.73 -32.45 -17.37
CA LYS A 512 6.96 -33.05 -16.84
C LYS A 512 8.07 -32.05 -16.55
N SER A 513 7.68 -30.84 -16.12
CA SER A 513 8.60 -29.77 -15.77
C SER A 513 9.38 -30.12 -14.51
N THR A 514 10.70 -29.93 -14.50
CA THR A 514 11.55 -30.29 -13.36
C THR A 514 11.87 -29.14 -12.43
N ILE A 515 11.71 -27.89 -12.89
CA ILE A 515 12.03 -26.66 -12.14
C ILE A 515 10.86 -25.70 -12.20
N ARG A 516 10.51 -25.11 -11.04
CA ARG A 516 9.51 -24.05 -10.91
C ARG A 516 9.92 -23.08 -9.79
N ARG A 517 9.82 -21.77 -10.04
CA ARG A 517 10.17 -20.72 -9.06
C ARG A 517 11.55 -20.94 -8.43
N GLY A 518 12.55 -21.26 -9.23
CA GLY A 518 13.95 -21.46 -8.82
C GLY A 518 14.25 -22.72 -8.00
N GLY A 519 13.33 -23.68 -7.94
CA GLY A 519 13.54 -24.94 -7.25
C GLY A 519 12.86 -26.13 -7.96
N PRO A 520 13.07 -27.38 -7.48
CA PRO A 520 12.47 -28.57 -8.08
C PRO A 520 10.94 -28.50 -8.00
N THR A 521 10.24 -29.03 -9.01
CA THR A 521 8.78 -29.10 -9.01
C THR A 521 8.26 -30.06 -7.94
N CYS A 522 6.97 -29.92 -7.61
CA CYS A 522 6.35 -30.68 -6.53
C CYS A 522 6.43 -32.19 -6.77
N HIS A 523 6.19 -32.67 -8.01
CA HIS A 523 6.24 -34.11 -8.33
C HIS A 523 7.65 -34.67 -8.28
N VAL A 524 8.68 -33.89 -8.54
CA VAL A 524 10.08 -34.30 -8.37
C VAL A 524 10.43 -34.46 -6.89
N THR A 525 9.89 -33.61 -6.02
CA THR A 525 10.21 -33.62 -4.58
C THR A 525 9.37 -34.65 -3.80
N PHE A 526 8.07 -34.75 -4.10
CA PHE A 526 7.10 -35.52 -3.30
C PHE A 526 6.50 -36.73 -4.05
N GLY A 527 6.82 -36.88 -5.33
CA GLY A 527 6.23 -37.89 -6.22
C GLY A 527 4.92 -37.43 -6.87
N GLU A 528 4.62 -38.03 -8.05
CA GLU A 528 3.47 -37.64 -8.88
C GLU A 528 2.13 -37.75 -8.14
N ALA A 529 1.88 -38.87 -7.44
CA ALA A 529 0.63 -39.11 -6.73
C ALA A 529 0.36 -38.05 -5.65
N CYS A 530 1.40 -37.67 -4.88
CA CYS A 530 1.30 -36.63 -3.86
C CYS A 530 1.07 -35.24 -4.50
N ALA A 531 1.79 -34.94 -5.58
CA ALA A 531 1.66 -33.67 -6.29
C ALA A 531 0.24 -33.48 -6.87
N ILE A 532 -0.30 -34.51 -7.55
CA ILE A 532 -1.65 -34.49 -8.11
C ILE A 532 -2.68 -34.26 -6.98
N ASN A 533 -2.57 -35.02 -5.86
CA ASN A 533 -3.51 -34.88 -4.75
C ASN A 533 -3.42 -33.50 -4.11
N ALA A 534 -2.22 -32.99 -3.79
CA ALA A 534 -2.03 -31.70 -3.15
C ALA A 534 -2.43 -30.54 -4.06
N GLY A 535 -2.05 -30.59 -5.35
CA GLY A 535 -2.40 -29.56 -6.33
C GLY A 535 -3.93 -29.46 -6.54
N THR A 536 -4.63 -30.59 -6.66
CA THR A 536 -6.08 -30.60 -6.79
C THR A 536 -6.78 -30.20 -5.48
N ALA A 537 -6.25 -30.63 -4.32
CA ALA A 537 -6.81 -30.25 -3.02
C ALA A 537 -6.72 -28.74 -2.77
N ALA A 538 -5.68 -28.05 -3.29
CA ALA A 538 -5.53 -26.61 -3.14
C ALA A 538 -6.77 -25.84 -3.64
N TYR A 539 -7.46 -26.32 -4.67
CA TYR A 539 -8.71 -25.73 -5.16
C TYR A 539 -9.83 -25.79 -4.13
N PHE A 540 -9.91 -26.86 -3.36
CA PHE A 540 -10.96 -27.08 -2.36
C PHE A 540 -10.59 -26.47 -1.00
N LEU A 541 -9.32 -26.33 -0.70
CA LEU A 541 -8.84 -25.65 0.51
C LEU A 541 -9.12 -24.13 0.49
N ALA A 542 -9.53 -23.59 -0.64
CA ALA A 542 -10.04 -22.22 -0.76
C ALA A 542 -11.46 -22.04 -0.18
N GLU A 543 -12.25 -23.12 -0.02
CA GLU A 543 -13.65 -23.05 0.43
C GLU A 543 -13.79 -22.61 1.90
N PRO A 544 -13.03 -23.12 2.89
CA PRO A 544 -13.19 -22.68 4.27
C PRO A 544 -13.03 -21.17 4.50
N PRO A 545 -12.11 -20.45 3.84
CA PRO A 545 -12.11 -19.00 3.84
C PRO A 545 -13.37 -18.36 3.24
N LEU A 546 -13.92 -18.89 2.14
CA LEU A 546 -15.12 -18.37 1.47
C LEU A 546 -16.35 -18.34 2.38
N GLU A 547 -16.53 -19.34 3.24
CA GLU A 547 -17.66 -19.37 4.18
C GLU A 547 -17.63 -18.24 5.20
N ARG A 548 -16.46 -17.65 5.46
CA ARG A 548 -16.28 -16.56 6.45
C ARG A 548 -16.82 -15.23 5.98
N ASP A 549 -17.17 -15.08 4.68
CA ASP A 549 -17.68 -13.82 4.14
C ASP A 549 -18.99 -13.41 4.81
N SER A 550 -18.98 -12.22 5.44
CA SER A 550 -20.13 -11.59 6.05
C SER A 550 -20.95 -10.80 5.02
N ILE A 551 -21.42 -11.49 3.99
CA ILE A 551 -22.23 -10.94 2.90
C ILE A 551 -23.56 -11.68 2.82
N SER A 552 -24.49 -11.19 1.99
CA SER A 552 -25.78 -11.85 1.79
C SER A 552 -25.61 -13.24 1.15
N ASP A 553 -26.51 -14.17 1.46
CA ASP A 553 -26.53 -15.51 0.83
C ASP A 553 -26.61 -15.43 -0.70
N ALA A 554 -27.32 -14.42 -1.23
CA ALA A 554 -27.39 -14.17 -2.67
C ALA A 554 -26.03 -13.81 -3.27
N ASP A 555 -25.26 -13.00 -2.58
CA ASP A 555 -23.90 -12.61 -3.03
C ASP A 555 -22.90 -13.75 -2.81
N LYS A 556 -23.01 -14.50 -1.70
CA LYS A 556 -22.24 -15.75 -1.54
C LYS A 556 -22.45 -16.69 -2.71
N LEU A 557 -23.71 -16.92 -3.11
CA LEU A 557 -24.01 -17.79 -4.24
C LEU A 557 -23.41 -17.27 -5.56
N LYS A 558 -23.39 -15.94 -5.77
CA LYS A 558 -22.70 -15.35 -6.93
C LYS A 558 -21.19 -15.61 -6.87
N VAL A 559 -20.57 -15.41 -5.72
CA VAL A 559 -19.13 -15.64 -5.50
C VAL A 559 -18.79 -17.12 -5.77
N TYR A 560 -19.57 -18.07 -5.22
CA TYR A 560 -19.34 -19.50 -5.51
C TYR A 560 -19.49 -19.83 -7.00
N ARG A 561 -20.50 -19.29 -7.69
CA ARG A 561 -20.66 -19.49 -9.13
C ARG A 561 -19.46 -18.95 -9.92
N LEU A 562 -19.02 -17.73 -9.63
CA LEU A 562 -17.86 -17.14 -10.26
C LEU A 562 -16.59 -17.96 -9.98
N TYR A 563 -16.40 -18.42 -8.75
CA TYR A 563 -15.26 -19.27 -8.40
C TYR A 563 -15.23 -20.55 -9.24
N PHE A 564 -16.34 -21.29 -9.33
CA PHE A 564 -16.42 -22.50 -10.15
C PHE A 564 -16.35 -22.23 -11.65
N ASP A 565 -16.80 -21.06 -12.12
CA ASP A 565 -16.62 -20.65 -13.51
C ASP A 565 -15.13 -20.46 -13.85
N ALA A 566 -14.35 -19.83 -12.95
CA ALA A 566 -12.90 -19.71 -13.12
C ALA A 566 -12.22 -21.07 -13.16
N MET A 567 -12.62 -21.98 -12.26
CA MET A 567 -12.05 -23.35 -12.21
C MET A 567 -12.35 -24.13 -13.49
N ARG A 568 -13.59 -24.12 -13.97
CA ARG A 568 -13.96 -24.78 -15.23
C ARG A 568 -13.22 -24.20 -16.43
N ALA A 569 -13.12 -22.87 -16.49
CA ALA A 569 -12.41 -22.19 -17.57
C ALA A 569 -10.92 -22.57 -17.59
N GLY A 570 -10.27 -22.55 -16.41
CA GLY A 570 -8.87 -22.97 -16.29
C GLY A 570 -8.61 -24.39 -16.80
N HIS A 571 -9.44 -25.35 -16.37
CA HIS A 571 -9.33 -26.74 -16.84
C HIS A 571 -9.69 -26.92 -18.33
N ALA A 572 -10.69 -26.18 -18.85
CA ALA A 572 -10.98 -26.20 -20.28
C ALA A 572 -9.81 -25.62 -21.10
N GLY A 573 -9.21 -24.54 -20.63
CA GLY A 573 -8.02 -23.96 -21.26
C GLY A 573 -6.84 -24.94 -21.27
N GLN A 574 -6.61 -25.61 -20.14
CA GLN A 574 -5.55 -26.64 -20.03
C GLN A 574 -5.82 -27.83 -20.95
N ALA A 575 -7.05 -28.30 -21.06
CA ALA A 575 -7.40 -29.39 -21.97
C ALA A 575 -7.13 -29.01 -23.44
N LEU A 576 -7.41 -27.76 -23.84
CA LEU A 576 -7.09 -27.26 -25.18
C LEU A 576 -5.58 -27.13 -25.41
N ASP A 577 -4.84 -26.74 -24.38
CA ASP A 577 -3.37 -26.62 -24.42
C ASP A 577 -2.73 -28.00 -24.63
N LEU A 578 -3.15 -29.00 -23.85
CA LEU A 578 -2.72 -30.42 -23.98
C LEU A 578 -3.10 -31.04 -25.31
N ALA A 579 -4.28 -30.69 -25.85
CA ALA A 579 -4.70 -31.18 -27.17
C ALA A 579 -3.81 -30.61 -28.29
N GLY A 580 -3.20 -29.43 -28.05
CA GLY A 580 -2.35 -28.78 -29.01
C GLY A 580 -3.10 -28.20 -30.22
N CYS A 581 -2.35 -27.59 -31.13
CA CYS A 581 -2.90 -26.90 -32.31
C CYS A 581 -2.28 -27.38 -33.63
N HIS A 582 -1.78 -28.64 -33.66
CA HIS A 582 -0.99 -29.17 -34.77
C HIS A 582 -1.72 -29.09 -36.13
N GLU A 583 -2.98 -29.53 -36.22
CA GLU A 583 -3.75 -29.49 -37.48
C GLU A 583 -3.94 -28.08 -38.01
N ALA A 584 -4.31 -27.16 -37.13
CA ALA A 584 -4.49 -25.75 -37.50
C ALA A 584 -3.17 -25.12 -37.93
N ALA A 585 -2.06 -25.50 -37.29
CA ALA A 585 -0.72 -24.99 -37.62
C ALA A 585 -0.23 -25.56 -38.98
N CYS A 586 -0.47 -26.81 -39.27
CA CYS A 586 -0.19 -27.42 -40.59
C CYS A 586 -0.96 -26.70 -41.70
N LEU A 587 -2.26 -26.48 -41.51
CA LEU A 587 -3.09 -25.75 -42.47
C LEU A 587 -2.62 -24.30 -42.66
N ALA A 588 -2.24 -23.63 -41.58
CA ALA A 588 -1.68 -22.29 -41.62
C ALA A 588 -0.35 -22.25 -42.38
N ALA A 589 0.54 -23.22 -42.16
CA ALA A 589 1.82 -23.34 -42.84
C ALA A 589 1.68 -23.58 -44.33
N GLU A 590 0.68 -24.36 -44.77
CA GLU A 590 0.41 -24.62 -46.17
C GLU A 590 -0.24 -23.46 -46.89
N THR A 591 -1.27 -22.86 -46.28
CA THR A 591 -2.18 -21.92 -46.94
C THR A 591 -1.93 -20.43 -46.61
N GLY A 592 -1.26 -20.13 -45.49
CA GLY A 592 -1.12 -18.79 -44.94
C GLY A 592 -2.35 -18.25 -44.23
N ARG A 593 -3.43 -19.05 -44.15
CA ARG A 593 -4.64 -18.67 -43.41
C ARG A 593 -4.45 -19.02 -41.92
N VAL A 594 -4.19 -18.00 -41.12
CA VAL A 594 -3.84 -18.16 -39.71
C VAL A 594 -5.05 -17.97 -38.76
N ASP A 595 -6.22 -17.54 -39.24
CA ASP A 595 -7.35 -17.16 -38.38
C ASP A 595 -7.81 -18.27 -37.42
N ALA A 596 -7.83 -19.51 -37.86
CA ALA A 596 -8.23 -20.64 -37.03
C ALA A 596 -7.18 -20.91 -35.94
N LEU A 597 -5.90 -20.90 -36.29
CA LEU A 597 -4.78 -21.10 -35.39
C LEU A 597 -4.72 -19.96 -34.37
N GLU A 598 -4.86 -18.72 -34.81
CA GLU A 598 -4.87 -17.54 -33.94
C GLU A 598 -6.01 -17.62 -32.91
N ARG A 599 -7.21 -17.94 -33.35
CA ARG A 599 -8.34 -18.14 -32.42
C ARG A 599 -8.06 -19.22 -31.39
N GLN A 600 -7.44 -20.33 -31.80
CA GLN A 600 -7.12 -21.43 -30.87
C GLN A 600 -6.11 -21.00 -29.82
N VAL A 601 -4.99 -20.38 -30.21
CA VAL A 601 -3.96 -19.87 -29.28
C VAL A 601 -4.57 -18.84 -28.32
N LEU A 602 -5.30 -17.87 -28.84
CA LEU A 602 -5.93 -16.85 -27.99
C LEU A 602 -7.03 -17.43 -27.08
N THR A 603 -7.72 -18.51 -27.49
CA THR A 603 -8.70 -19.18 -26.64
C THR A 603 -8.04 -19.85 -25.46
N VAL A 604 -6.88 -20.53 -25.68
CA VAL A 604 -6.08 -21.09 -24.59
C VAL A 604 -5.66 -20.00 -23.60
N HIS A 605 -5.08 -18.88 -24.09
CA HIS A 605 -4.66 -17.77 -23.25
C HIS A 605 -5.84 -17.17 -22.43
N ARG A 606 -7.01 -17.03 -23.07
CA ARG A 606 -8.23 -16.52 -22.40
C ARG A 606 -8.72 -17.46 -21.31
N LEU A 607 -8.88 -18.73 -21.61
CA LEU A 607 -9.46 -19.69 -20.67
C LEU A 607 -8.48 -20.05 -19.54
N LYS A 608 -7.20 -20.24 -19.86
CA LYS A 608 -6.17 -20.67 -18.88
C LYS A 608 -5.80 -19.51 -17.92
N THR A 609 -5.75 -18.27 -18.41
CA THR A 609 -5.19 -17.13 -17.65
C THR A 609 -6.12 -15.95 -17.50
N ALA A 610 -6.69 -15.44 -18.60
CA ALA A 610 -7.42 -14.18 -18.60
C ALA A 610 -8.75 -14.29 -17.83
N LEU A 611 -9.56 -15.26 -18.13
CA LEU A 611 -10.88 -15.42 -17.54
C LEU A 611 -10.82 -15.71 -16.02
N PRO A 612 -9.92 -16.55 -15.49
CA PRO A 612 -9.71 -16.67 -14.06
C PRO A 612 -9.35 -15.34 -13.38
N ALA A 613 -8.48 -14.53 -13.99
CA ALA A 613 -8.10 -13.23 -13.47
C ALA A 613 -9.28 -12.25 -13.43
N GLY A 614 -10.04 -12.14 -14.52
CA GLY A 614 -11.24 -11.32 -14.57
C GLY A 614 -12.33 -11.79 -13.60
N THR A 615 -12.44 -13.09 -13.39
CA THR A 615 -13.39 -13.64 -12.42
C THR A 615 -13.05 -13.26 -10.99
N LEU A 616 -11.78 -13.29 -10.61
CA LEU A 616 -11.33 -12.82 -9.29
C LEU A 616 -11.64 -11.33 -9.08
N ALA A 617 -11.46 -10.50 -10.11
CA ALA A 617 -11.82 -9.09 -10.06
C ALA A 617 -13.35 -8.89 -9.90
N ARG A 618 -14.18 -9.65 -10.63
CA ARG A 618 -15.64 -9.65 -10.45
C ARG A 618 -16.04 -10.03 -9.03
N ILE A 619 -15.41 -11.06 -8.46
CA ILE A 619 -15.65 -11.47 -7.07
C ILE A 619 -15.33 -10.32 -6.12
N GLY A 620 -14.15 -9.70 -6.24
CA GLY A 620 -13.77 -8.54 -5.43
C GLY A 620 -14.79 -7.41 -5.52
N ALA A 621 -15.23 -7.07 -6.74
CA ALA A 621 -16.22 -6.03 -6.95
C ALA A 621 -17.61 -6.39 -6.35
N VAL A 622 -18.03 -7.65 -6.38
CA VAL A 622 -19.26 -8.13 -5.71
C VAL A 622 -19.14 -8.00 -4.20
N LEU A 623 -18.01 -8.44 -3.62
CA LEU A 623 -17.73 -8.33 -2.19
C LEU A 623 -17.71 -6.88 -1.71
N GLY A 624 -17.23 -5.96 -2.56
CA GLY A 624 -17.21 -4.53 -2.29
C GLY A 624 -18.56 -3.81 -2.47
N GLY A 625 -19.60 -4.52 -2.93
CA GLY A 625 -20.90 -3.92 -3.21
C GLY A 625 -20.95 -3.09 -4.49
N GLY A 626 -20.07 -3.37 -5.45
CA GLY A 626 -20.03 -2.70 -6.75
C GLY A 626 -21.29 -2.87 -7.56
N THR A 627 -21.62 -1.88 -8.39
CA THR A 627 -22.72 -1.96 -9.36
C THR A 627 -22.44 -3.02 -10.43
N ALA A 628 -23.48 -3.52 -11.09
CA ALA A 628 -23.32 -4.50 -12.17
C ALA A 628 -22.36 -4.02 -13.28
N ALA A 629 -22.39 -2.73 -13.60
CA ALA A 629 -21.49 -2.13 -14.59
C ALA A 629 -20.02 -2.14 -14.11
N GLN A 630 -19.77 -1.83 -12.85
CA GLN A 630 -18.43 -1.88 -12.26
C GLN A 630 -17.89 -3.31 -12.18
N VAL A 631 -18.74 -4.28 -11.76
CA VAL A 631 -18.37 -5.69 -11.68
C VAL A 631 -17.93 -6.20 -13.05
N GLU A 632 -18.72 -5.91 -14.11
CA GLU A 632 -18.39 -6.38 -15.45
C GLU A 632 -17.16 -5.69 -16.03
N ALA A 633 -17.07 -4.36 -15.91
CA ALA A 633 -15.93 -3.61 -16.45
C ALA A 633 -14.60 -3.96 -15.75
N LEU A 634 -14.61 -4.21 -14.43
CA LEU A 634 -13.44 -4.71 -13.70
C LEU A 634 -13.05 -6.11 -14.17
N GLY A 635 -14.04 -6.99 -14.36
CA GLY A 635 -13.82 -8.31 -14.93
C GLY A 635 -13.19 -8.25 -16.32
N GLU A 636 -13.73 -7.46 -17.25
CA GLU A 636 -13.21 -7.26 -18.61
C GLU A 636 -11.77 -6.67 -18.58
N PHE A 637 -11.50 -5.74 -17.68
CA PHE A 637 -10.18 -5.14 -17.56
C PHE A 637 -9.12 -6.16 -17.08
N PHE A 638 -9.41 -6.96 -16.08
CA PHE A 638 -8.47 -7.97 -15.60
C PHE A 638 -8.36 -9.18 -16.55
N GLU A 639 -9.40 -9.47 -17.34
CA GLU A 639 -9.28 -10.40 -18.49
C GLU A 639 -8.32 -9.85 -19.54
N ALA A 640 -8.45 -8.55 -19.90
CA ALA A 640 -7.55 -7.88 -20.81
C ALA A 640 -6.10 -7.90 -20.31
N LEU A 641 -5.88 -7.62 -19.03
CA LEU A 641 -4.55 -7.71 -18.40
C LEU A 641 -3.99 -9.14 -18.43
N GLY A 642 -4.82 -10.14 -18.10
CA GLY A 642 -4.41 -11.54 -18.14
C GLY A 642 -4.05 -12.01 -19.55
N LEU A 643 -4.81 -11.57 -20.56
CA LEU A 643 -4.52 -11.86 -21.97
C LEU A 643 -3.22 -11.16 -22.41
N ALA A 644 -3.06 -9.86 -22.10
CA ALA A 644 -1.85 -9.11 -22.41
C ALA A 644 -0.62 -9.73 -21.74
N PHE A 645 -0.78 -10.19 -20.49
CA PHE A 645 0.27 -10.87 -19.74
C PHE A 645 0.79 -12.10 -20.49
N GLN A 646 -0.10 -12.94 -21.04
CA GLN A 646 0.29 -14.12 -21.83
C GLN A 646 0.92 -13.73 -23.16
N ILE A 647 0.35 -12.75 -23.87
CA ILE A 647 0.94 -12.26 -25.13
C ILE A 647 2.35 -11.70 -24.88
N MET A 648 2.55 -10.99 -23.80
CA MET A 648 3.87 -10.45 -23.44
C MET A 648 4.84 -11.53 -22.95
N ASP A 649 4.35 -12.61 -22.33
CA ASP A 649 5.19 -13.80 -22.05
C ASP A 649 5.72 -14.42 -23.33
N ASP A 650 4.87 -14.63 -24.35
CA ASP A 650 5.27 -15.11 -25.67
C ASP A 650 6.32 -14.18 -26.33
N VAL A 651 6.13 -12.86 -26.21
CA VAL A 651 7.07 -11.84 -26.72
C VAL A 651 8.41 -11.90 -26.00
N LEU A 652 8.38 -11.97 -24.66
CA LEU A 652 9.59 -12.00 -23.83
C LEU A 652 10.38 -13.30 -24.00
N ASN A 653 9.72 -14.41 -24.24
CA ASN A 653 10.39 -15.66 -24.58
C ASN A 653 11.31 -15.52 -25.80
N LEU A 654 10.93 -14.67 -26.78
CA LEU A 654 11.71 -14.41 -27.99
C LEU A 654 12.71 -13.25 -27.83
N ARG A 655 12.41 -12.21 -27.05
CA ARG A 655 13.32 -11.06 -26.78
C ARG A 655 14.42 -11.40 -25.80
N GLY A 656 14.16 -12.30 -24.86
CA GLY A 656 14.97 -12.60 -23.69
C GLY A 656 14.41 -11.98 -22.43
N PHE A 657 14.74 -12.59 -21.29
CA PHE A 657 14.41 -12.09 -19.96
C PHE A 657 15.63 -11.42 -19.35
N GLU A 658 15.46 -10.33 -18.60
CA GLU A 658 16.56 -9.77 -17.81
C GLU A 658 17.01 -10.79 -16.76
N ASN A 659 18.32 -10.84 -16.50
CA ASN A 659 18.97 -11.75 -15.56
C ASN A 659 18.88 -13.26 -15.90
N ASP A 660 18.71 -13.62 -17.18
CA ASP A 660 18.69 -15.01 -17.67
C ASP A 660 17.73 -15.94 -16.90
N LEU A 661 16.59 -15.40 -16.43
CA LEU A 661 15.59 -16.15 -15.65
C LEU A 661 14.95 -17.31 -16.42
N LYS A 662 14.95 -17.24 -17.77
CA LYS A 662 14.59 -18.29 -18.72
C LYS A 662 15.45 -18.19 -19.95
N GLU A 663 15.71 -19.32 -20.59
CA GLU A 663 16.44 -19.35 -21.85
C GLU A 663 15.61 -18.73 -22.99
N ARG A 664 16.23 -17.85 -23.76
CA ARG A 664 15.62 -17.24 -24.95
C ARG A 664 15.20 -18.29 -25.95
N GLY A 665 13.95 -18.30 -26.41
CA GLY A 665 13.41 -19.23 -27.38
C GLY A 665 13.06 -20.62 -26.82
N GLU A 666 12.84 -20.78 -25.52
CA GLU A 666 12.42 -22.01 -24.87
C GLU A 666 11.15 -22.59 -25.51
N ASP A 667 10.15 -21.79 -25.84
CA ASP A 667 8.91 -22.24 -26.49
C ASP A 667 9.16 -22.85 -27.88
N ILE A 668 10.14 -22.31 -28.64
CA ILE A 668 10.52 -22.87 -29.93
C ILE A 668 11.16 -24.28 -29.73
N ARG A 669 12.06 -24.42 -28.73
CA ARG A 669 12.66 -25.74 -28.40
C ARG A 669 11.62 -26.76 -27.97
N GLN A 670 10.58 -26.32 -27.25
CA GLN A 670 9.47 -27.18 -26.85
C GLN A 670 8.49 -27.49 -27.99
N GLY A 671 8.59 -26.75 -29.10
CA GLY A 671 7.67 -26.87 -30.24
C GLY A 671 6.29 -26.26 -29.96
N LYS A 672 6.19 -25.32 -29.01
CA LYS A 672 4.96 -24.60 -28.71
C LYS A 672 4.65 -23.58 -29.80
N VAL A 673 3.38 -23.48 -30.16
CA VAL A 673 2.91 -22.48 -31.12
C VAL A 673 2.40 -21.27 -30.36
N THR A 674 3.23 -20.24 -30.29
CA THR A 674 2.91 -18.97 -29.62
C THR A 674 2.34 -17.93 -30.59
N LEU A 675 1.75 -16.86 -30.09
CA LEU A 675 1.14 -15.83 -30.95
C LEU A 675 2.13 -15.21 -31.95
N PRO A 676 3.40 -14.89 -31.62
CA PRO A 676 4.39 -14.43 -32.61
C PRO A 676 4.63 -15.43 -33.76
N ILE A 677 4.62 -16.73 -33.48
CA ILE A 677 4.74 -17.76 -34.53
C ILE A 677 3.52 -17.72 -35.46
N VAL A 678 2.31 -17.60 -34.91
CA VAL A 678 1.07 -17.47 -35.70
C VAL A 678 1.12 -16.26 -36.63
N VAL A 679 1.48 -15.08 -36.08
CA VAL A 679 1.62 -13.84 -36.89
C VAL A 679 2.72 -13.99 -37.93
N GLY A 680 3.85 -14.61 -37.60
CA GLY A 680 4.93 -14.91 -38.50
C GLY A 680 4.50 -15.80 -39.68
N LEU A 681 3.76 -16.87 -39.40
CA LEU A 681 3.20 -17.75 -40.43
C LEU A 681 2.26 -16.99 -41.38
N GLY A 682 1.44 -16.05 -40.87
CA GLY A 682 0.55 -15.25 -41.69
C GLY A 682 1.25 -14.24 -42.61
N ARG A 683 2.44 -13.74 -42.22
CA ARG A 683 3.20 -12.71 -42.95
C ARG A 683 4.30 -13.29 -43.84
N ALA A 684 4.68 -14.53 -43.66
CA ALA A 684 5.77 -15.16 -44.38
C ALA A 684 5.38 -15.55 -45.82
N THR A 685 6.38 -15.60 -46.72
CA THR A 685 6.21 -16.21 -48.05
C THR A 685 5.92 -17.70 -47.90
N PRO A 686 5.35 -18.40 -48.92
CA PRO A 686 5.06 -19.81 -48.83
C PRO A 686 6.26 -20.68 -48.46
N GLU A 687 7.46 -20.35 -48.95
CA GLU A 687 8.72 -21.08 -48.69
C GLU A 687 9.16 -20.89 -47.24
N LEU A 688 9.21 -19.62 -46.81
CA LEU A 688 9.62 -19.26 -45.43
C LEU A 688 8.61 -19.80 -44.39
N ARG A 689 7.35 -19.81 -44.71
CA ARG A 689 6.27 -20.31 -43.84
C ARG A 689 6.42 -21.80 -43.57
N ARG A 690 6.68 -22.60 -44.62
CA ARG A 690 6.97 -24.03 -44.49
C ARG A 690 8.20 -24.28 -43.65
N TRP A 691 9.26 -23.48 -43.91
CA TRP A 691 10.49 -23.59 -43.13
C TRP A 691 10.29 -23.24 -41.64
N LEU A 692 9.60 -22.13 -41.34
CA LEU A 692 9.30 -21.74 -39.97
C LEU A 692 8.57 -22.85 -39.22
N TRP A 693 7.53 -23.42 -39.86
CA TRP A 693 6.75 -24.49 -39.25
C TRP A 693 7.60 -25.76 -39.01
N GLN A 694 8.40 -26.15 -39.99
CA GLN A 694 9.34 -27.29 -39.85
C GLN A 694 10.34 -27.05 -38.71
N ALA A 695 10.89 -25.84 -38.59
CA ALA A 695 11.84 -25.49 -37.56
C ALA A 695 11.23 -25.62 -36.14
N VAL A 696 9.97 -25.14 -35.95
CA VAL A 696 9.25 -25.28 -34.68
C VAL A 696 8.94 -26.75 -34.37
N GLN A 697 8.51 -27.54 -35.36
CA GLN A 697 8.19 -28.94 -35.18
C GLN A 697 9.41 -29.81 -34.79
N GLN A 698 10.63 -29.40 -35.19
CA GLN A 698 11.85 -30.14 -34.88
C GLN A 698 12.17 -30.22 -33.38
N LYS A 699 11.61 -29.30 -32.56
CA LYS A 699 11.89 -29.21 -31.12
C LYS A 699 13.40 -29.24 -30.85
N SER A 700 14.14 -28.47 -31.63
CA SER A 700 15.60 -28.52 -31.67
C SER A 700 16.23 -27.74 -30.52
N GLU A 701 17.22 -28.39 -29.89
CA GLU A 701 18.08 -27.72 -28.89
C GLU A 701 19.22 -26.90 -29.54
N ASP A 702 19.32 -26.87 -30.90
CA ASP A 702 20.35 -26.11 -31.61
C ASP A 702 20.12 -24.58 -31.46
N PRO A 703 20.99 -23.87 -30.74
CA PRO A 703 20.85 -22.43 -30.52
C PRO A 703 20.87 -21.63 -31.84
N ALA A 704 21.55 -22.11 -32.86
CA ALA A 704 21.64 -21.39 -34.15
C ALA A 704 20.29 -21.44 -34.90
N LEU A 705 19.60 -22.59 -34.88
CA LEU A 705 18.27 -22.71 -35.47
C LEU A 705 17.26 -21.83 -34.72
N VAL A 706 17.27 -21.86 -33.39
CA VAL A 706 16.39 -21.04 -32.55
C VAL A 706 16.61 -19.53 -32.80
N ALA A 707 17.88 -19.10 -32.83
CA ALA A 707 18.22 -17.70 -33.14
C ALA A 707 17.77 -17.30 -34.56
N HIS A 708 17.87 -18.19 -35.55
CA HIS A 708 17.40 -17.91 -36.92
C HIS A 708 15.87 -17.77 -36.97
N VAL A 709 15.13 -18.65 -36.30
CA VAL A 709 13.65 -18.52 -36.19
C VAL A 709 13.26 -17.16 -35.57
N ILE A 710 13.93 -16.77 -34.49
CA ILE A 710 13.68 -15.49 -33.82
C ILE A 710 13.96 -14.32 -34.77
N ALA A 711 15.11 -14.33 -35.47
CA ALA A 711 15.47 -13.26 -36.39
C ALA A 711 14.44 -13.10 -37.55
N GLU A 712 13.92 -14.24 -38.07
CA GLU A 712 12.86 -14.17 -39.08
C GLU A 712 11.53 -13.64 -38.54
N LEU A 713 11.14 -14.00 -37.31
CA LEU A 713 9.95 -13.43 -36.64
C LEU A 713 10.10 -11.93 -36.40
N GLU A 714 11.29 -11.46 -36.02
CA GLU A 714 11.63 -10.04 -35.89
C GLU A 714 11.53 -9.33 -37.26
N ARG A 715 12.16 -9.88 -38.30
CA ARG A 715 12.13 -9.33 -39.67
C ARG A 715 10.71 -9.21 -40.23
N LEU A 716 9.84 -10.16 -39.92
CA LEU A 716 8.43 -10.15 -40.28
C LEU A 716 7.60 -9.15 -39.42
N GLY A 717 8.18 -8.53 -38.40
CA GLY A 717 7.50 -7.65 -37.47
C GLY A 717 6.44 -8.37 -36.62
N ALA A 718 6.58 -9.69 -36.45
CA ALA A 718 5.59 -10.51 -35.73
C ALA A 718 5.61 -10.22 -34.22
N ILE A 719 6.81 -10.05 -33.65
CA ILE A 719 6.99 -9.76 -32.23
C ILE A 719 6.37 -8.41 -31.85
N GLU A 720 6.66 -7.36 -32.64
CA GLU A 720 6.11 -6.02 -32.39
C GLU A 720 4.59 -5.96 -32.60
N ALA A 721 4.05 -6.69 -33.57
CA ALA A 721 2.60 -6.79 -33.76
C ALA A 721 1.89 -7.42 -32.55
N CYS A 722 2.49 -8.43 -31.91
CA CYS A 722 1.96 -9.01 -30.68
C CYS A 722 2.02 -8.02 -29.50
N ALA A 723 3.14 -7.30 -29.33
CA ALA A 723 3.27 -6.28 -28.31
C ALA A 723 2.27 -5.13 -28.50
N ALA A 724 2.07 -4.67 -29.74
CA ALA A 724 1.06 -3.67 -30.09
C ALA A 724 -0.35 -4.16 -29.74
N ARG A 725 -0.67 -5.41 -30.07
CA ARG A 725 -1.96 -6.01 -29.73
C ARG A 725 -2.21 -6.09 -28.22
N ALA A 726 -1.20 -6.44 -27.43
CA ALA A 726 -1.31 -6.43 -25.97
C ALA A 726 -1.63 -5.01 -25.46
N ARG A 727 -0.96 -3.98 -26.00
CA ARG A 727 -1.23 -2.58 -25.66
C ARG A 727 -2.68 -2.16 -26.02
N ASP A 728 -3.15 -2.51 -27.20
CA ASP A 728 -4.51 -2.17 -27.67
C ASP A 728 -5.60 -2.79 -26.80
N VAL A 729 -5.44 -4.06 -26.44
CA VAL A 729 -6.40 -4.78 -25.59
C VAL A 729 -6.51 -4.10 -24.21
N VAL A 730 -5.38 -3.78 -23.58
CA VAL A 730 -5.34 -3.14 -22.27
C VAL A 730 -5.89 -1.70 -22.35
N THR A 731 -5.45 -0.91 -23.32
CA THR A 731 -5.88 0.51 -23.48
C THR A 731 -7.37 0.60 -23.74
N THR A 732 -7.91 -0.27 -24.60
CA THR A 732 -9.35 -0.31 -24.90
C THR A 732 -10.15 -0.66 -23.65
N SER A 733 -9.71 -1.65 -22.89
CA SER A 733 -10.40 -2.06 -21.67
C SER A 733 -10.31 -0.99 -20.58
N TRP A 734 -9.14 -0.35 -20.41
CA TRP A 734 -8.98 0.76 -19.48
C TRP A 734 -9.91 1.94 -19.81
N SER A 735 -10.02 2.33 -21.07
CA SER A 735 -10.89 3.44 -21.48
C SER A 735 -12.37 3.23 -21.14
N ARG A 736 -12.82 1.96 -21.06
CA ARG A 736 -14.19 1.60 -20.63
C ARG A 736 -14.32 1.60 -19.10
N LEU A 737 -13.27 1.18 -18.39
CA LEU A 737 -13.26 1.07 -16.94
C LEU A 737 -13.11 2.43 -16.24
N ASP A 738 -12.18 3.28 -16.73
CA ASP A 738 -11.80 4.55 -16.11
C ASP A 738 -12.99 5.43 -15.69
N PRO A 739 -14.03 5.68 -16.54
CA PRO A 739 -15.16 6.52 -16.17
C PRO A 739 -16.12 5.89 -15.14
N LEU A 740 -16.07 4.58 -14.91
CA LEU A 740 -16.94 3.86 -13.99
C LEU A 740 -16.41 3.81 -12.56
N LEU A 741 -15.13 4.10 -12.37
CA LEU A 741 -14.47 4.06 -11.08
C LEU A 741 -14.17 5.46 -10.55
N PRO A 742 -14.37 5.69 -9.24
CA PRO A 742 -13.88 6.91 -8.60
C PRO A 742 -12.34 6.94 -8.70
N ASP A 743 -11.79 8.15 -8.84
CA ASP A 743 -10.35 8.31 -8.72
C ASP A 743 -9.90 7.94 -7.30
N SER A 744 -8.98 7.01 -7.18
CA SER A 744 -8.50 6.46 -5.90
C SER A 744 -7.06 5.96 -6.03
N GLN A 745 -6.40 5.77 -4.91
CA GLN A 745 -5.05 5.16 -4.89
C GLN A 745 -5.06 3.76 -5.53
N PHE A 746 -6.10 2.98 -5.32
CA PHE A 746 -6.24 1.65 -5.95
C PHE A 746 -6.35 1.74 -7.47
N LYS A 747 -7.11 2.71 -7.98
CA LYS A 747 -7.22 2.97 -9.42
C LYS A 747 -5.87 3.40 -10.04
N ILE A 748 -5.08 4.21 -9.33
CA ILE A 748 -3.71 4.59 -9.73
C ILE A 748 -2.82 3.35 -9.84
N VAL A 749 -2.85 2.46 -8.84
CA VAL A 749 -2.08 1.22 -8.88
C VAL A 749 -2.54 0.31 -10.03
N PHE A 750 -3.84 0.21 -10.34
CA PHE A 750 -4.33 -0.53 -11.51
C PHE A 750 -3.78 0.04 -12.81
N ARG A 751 -3.76 1.37 -12.94
CA ARG A 751 -3.20 2.05 -14.13
C ARG A 751 -1.70 1.79 -14.26
N ALA A 752 -0.94 1.93 -13.18
CA ALA A 752 0.49 1.63 -13.15
C ALA A 752 0.78 0.15 -13.43
N PHE A 753 -0.03 -0.76 -12.87
CA PHE A 753 0.10 -2.19 -13.15
C PHE A 753 -0.19 -2.53 -14.61
N SER A 754 -1.14 -1.85 -15.25
CA SER A 754 -1.39 -2.06 -16.68
C SER A 754 -0.17 -1.69 -17.54
N ALA A 755 0.51 -0.58 -17.24
CA ALA A 755 1.75 -0.20 -17.88
C ALA A 755 2.87 -1.23 -17.58
N PHE A 756 2.99 -1.66 -16.31
CA PHE A 756 3.96 -2.68 -15.91
C PHE A 756 3.82 -3.99 -16.70
N VAL A 757 2.58 -4.46 -16.94
CA VAL A 757 2.34 -5.69 -17.72
C VAL A 757 2.85 -5.55 -19.15
N LEU A 758 2.74 -4.36 -19.73
CA LEU A 758 3.15 -4.08 -21.10
C LEU A 758 4.65 -3.81 -21.27
N ASP A 759 5.29 -3.22 -20.25
CA ASP A 759 6.69 -2.77 -20.29
C ASP A 759 7.65 -3.68 -19.53
N ARG A 760 7.17 -4.82 -19.03
CA ARG A 760 8.01 -5.73 -18.25
C ARG A 760 9.11 -6.36 -19.11
N HIS A 761 10.25 -6.60 -18.48
CA HIS A 761 11.44 -7.22 -19.08
C HIS A 761 11.82 -8.57 -18.44
N TYR A 762 10.99 -9.09 -17.49
CA TYR A 762 11.26 -10.35 -16.76
C TYR A 762 9.96 -11.07 -16.34
#